data_c537d62575bf088ee841f09d95e486b4
#
_entry.id   c537d62575bf088ee841f09d95e486b4
#
_cell.length_a   1.000
_cell.length_b   1.000
_cell.length_c   1.000
_cell.angle_alpha   90.00
_cell.angle_beta   90.00
_cell.angle_gamma   90.00
#
_symmetry.space_group_name_H-M   'P 1'
#
loop_
_entity.id
_entity.type
_entity.pdbx_description
1 polymer ?
#
loop_
_entity_poly.entity_id
_entity_poly.type
_entity_poly.pdbx_seq_one_letter_code
_entity_poly.pdbx_strand_id
1 'polypeptide(L)'
;MKKQISLAIKGMHCLSCETLIKDELSNLPGISDINVDYKTGKGSLVLNSEKNSENDVIQAIKKADYIATIDGDNDFNIKKDNTEIIKKTIKGNEPLKITFEIKVEVPENQKVETISLQKDDSPQKRVSLSLSGMHCSSCALIIEKSLNKVPGVKETHVNFAAEKALVTYDESIIKTESLVEVVKKTGYSATVLNDKDTQFEATKRKQEIKTLFNKFTISLCFSIPMLYFMLFDFFLWIPGRAFLLPLVGIISLILTTPVQFIIGRGFYKGAWSAFRMKTFNMDSLIAIGTSVAYFYSVINYLFYYLNTKSLIGIEGNKIPELYFETAAFLITFVILGKWLEVQAKGRTSDAIKKLMGLQAKTARVIRNNQTLDIPIDQVVHDDVTLVRPGEKVPVDGMIVKGSSAVDESMITGESLPVEKQVNDTVVGGTMNKTGSFEFKAIRVGSETTLSQIIRLVEEAQGSKAPIQDFADKISAYFVPTVIGIAILTFIIWFFALGATLSFSLMAFTAVIVIACPCALGLATPTAIMVGTGKGAEHGLLIKGGEPLEAACHINTIVFDKTGTLTNGKPVVTDTISLKELDEDEVLIIAASLEKQSEHPLAEAIYQYTNEKGLVLSVVEAFSAVPGHGVQGNLDSKTYYFGNRKLIKDVVGLPIERIDRKMGRLEEQGKTVMILANKTDILGLIGVADTVKETSKEAVEKLKKLGIEVCMITGDNERTAKAIAQQVGIINVLAEVLPEDKAKNVKKLQDEGRKVAMVGDGINDAPALAQADLGIAMGSGTDVTMEAGGIVIIKNDLRDVANAIDLSKTTVNKIKQNMFFALFYNVMGIPVAARLFAGLGIILKPELAGLAMALSSISVVSNSLLLRGYKPGKKNILSTIAPIIMVLLFSFMFFEFAKFSSGMKK
;
A
#
# COMPACT_ATOMS: atom_id res chain seq x y z
N MET A 1 5.70 -1.13 -52.64
CA MET A 1 7.07 -1.73 -52.50
C MET A 1 7.27 -2.23 -51.08
N LYS A 2 7.90 -3.39 -50.89
CA LYS A 2 8.24 -3.88 -49.56
C LYS A 2 9.62 -3.34 -49.16
N LYS A 3 9.75 -2.64 -48.06
CA LYS A 3 10.97 -2.07 -47.53
C LYS A 3 11.27 -2.65 -46.15
N GLN A 4 12.50 -3.13 -45.94
CA GLN A 4 12.91 -3.57 -44.60
C GLN A 4 13.40 -2.35 -43.83
N ILE A 5 12.92 -2.20 -42.59
CA ILE A 5 13.22 -1.06 -41.70
C ILE A 5 13.87 -1.63 -40.45
N SER A 6 14.98 -1.01 -40.05
CA SER A 6 15.60 -1.25 -38.74
C SER A 6 15.25 -0.12 -37.79
N LEU A 7 14.91 -0.46 -36.57
CA LEU A 7 14.45 0.45 -35.51
C LEU A 7 15.39 0.38 -34.32
N ALA A 8 15.71 1.54 -33.75
CA ALA A 8 16.27 1.63 -32.42
C ALA A 8 15.14 2.07 -31.46
N ILE A 9 14.82 1.24 -30.47
CA ILE A 9 13.68 1.42 -29.56
C ILE A 9 14.21 1.63 -28.15
N LYS A 10 13.86 2.75 -27.52
CA LYS A 10 14.23 3.08 -26.15
C LYS A 10 13.06 2.88 -25.20
N GLY A 11 13.36 2.48 -23.95
CA GLY A 11 12.37 2.29 -22.89
C GLY A 11 11.92 0.84 -22.69
N MET A 12 12.43 -0.12 -23.46
CA MET A 12 12.14 -1.55 -23.24
C MET A 12 12.99 -2.10 -22.09
N HIS A 13 12.34 -2.81 -21.15
CA HIS A 13 12.99 -3.37 -19.96
C HIS A 13 12.79 -4.88 -19.78
N CYS A 14 11.84 -5.49 -20.51
CA CYS A 14 11.50 -6.90 -20.33
C CYS A 14 10.84 -7.50 -21.59
N LEU A 15 10.69 -8.81 -21.58
CA LEU A 15 10.03 -9.57 -22.66
C LEU A 15 8.57 -9.13 -22.93
N SER A 16 7.87 -8.63 -21.90
CA SER A 16 6.51 -8.10 -22.05
C SER A 16 6.48 -6.82 -22.88
N CYS A 17 7.51 -5.97 -22.79
CA CYS A 17 7.67 -4.77 -23.62
C CYS A 17 7.82 -5.15 -25.09
N GLU A 18 8.63 -6.18 -25.37
CA GLU A 18 8.84 -6.74 -26.72
C GLU A 18 7.52 -7.26 -27.31
N THR A 19 6.74 -8.02 -26.52
CA THR A 19 5.45 -8.57 -26.93
C THR A 19 4.45 -7.44 -27.22
N LEU A 20 4.39 -6.41 -26.36
CA LEU A 20 3.46 -5.30 -26.53
C LEU A 20 3.75 -4.51 -27.83
N ILE A 21 5.01 -4.26 -28.12
CA ILE A 21 5.43 -3.56 -29.35
C ILE A 21 5.14 -4.43 -30.58
N LYS A 22 5.39 -5.74 -30.52
CA LYS A 22 5.04 -6.68 -31.60
C LYS A 22 3.54 -6.70 -31.86
N ASP A 23 2.72 -6.72 -30.81
CA ASP A 23 1.27 -6.69 -30.91
C ASP A 23 0.74 -5.40 -31.55
N GLU A 24 1.25 -4.23 -31.14
CA GLU A 24 0.85 -2.95 -31.71
C GLU A 24 1.29 -2.82 -33.19
N LEU A 25 2.48 -3.30 -33.52
CA LEU A 25 2.96 -3.29 -34.90
C LEU A 25 2.21 -4.30 -35.79
N SER A 26 1.80 -5.45 -35.26
CA SER A 26 1.02 -6.45 -36.02
C SER A 26 -0.41 -6.00 -36.32
N ASN A 27 -0.95 -5.04 -35.55
CA ASN A 27 -2.26 -4.44 -35.80
C ASN A 27 -2.27 -3.46 -37.00
N LEU A 28 -1.09 -3.06 -37.49
CA LEU A 28 -0.99 -2.19 -38.66
C LEU A 28 -1.04 -2.99 -39.96
N PRO A 29 -1.98 -2.71 -40.90
CA PRO A 29 -2.11 -3.43 -42.14
C PRO A 29 -0.89 -3.19 -43.06
N GLY A 30 -0.17 -4.22 -43.47
CA GLY A 30 0.97 -4.11 -44.40
C GLY A 30 2.34 -4.18 -43.72
N ILE A 31 2.40 -4.54 -42.48
CA ILE A 31 3.64 -4.86 -41.77
C ILE A 31 3.76 -6.38 -41.66
N SER A 32 4.96 -6.89 -41.91
CA SER A 32 5.31 -8.30 -41.76
C SER A 32 6.72 -8.47 -41.20
N ASP A 33 7.06 -9.70 -40.77
CA ASP A 33 8.40 -10.07 -40.26
C ASP A 33 8.90 -9.17 -39.12
N ILE A 34 8.03 -8.94 -38.13
CA ILE A 34 8.32 -8.09 -36.98
C ILE A 34 9.23 -8.84 -36.01
N ASN A 35 10.42 -8.34 -35.83
CA ASN A 35 11.37 -8.79 -34.83
C ASN A 35 11.77 -7.62 -33.94
N VAL A 36 11.59 -7.77 -32.61
CA VAL A 36 11.95 -6.77 -31.62
C VAL A 36 12.69 -7.51 -30.50
N ASP A 37 13.80 -6.98 -30.04
CA ASP A 37 14.60 -7.54 -28.97
C ASP A 37 14.82 -6.49 -27.88
N TYR A 38 14.24 -6.73 -26.71
CA TYR A 38 14.32 -5.81 -25.56
C TYR A 38 15.73 -5.71 -24.97
N LYS A 39 16.58 -6.73 -25.14
CA LYS A 39 17.96 -6.74 -24.61
C LYS A 39 18.87 -5.80 -25.37
N THR A 40 18.69 -5.74 -26.68
CA THR A 40 19.52 -4.90 -27.56
C THR A 40 18.90 -3.54 -27.86
N GLY A 41 17.61 -3.36 -27.55
CA GLY A 41 16.87 -2.15 -27.88
C GLY A 41 16.64 -1.99 -29.39
N LYS A 42 16.77 -3.06 -30.18
CA LYS A 42 16.65 -3.02 -31.65
C LYS A 42 15.41 -3.77 -32.11
N GLY A 43 14.82 -3.28 -33.21
CA GLY A 43 13.75 -3.95 -33.92
C GLY A 43 13.97 -3.96 -35.42
N SER A 44 13.36 -4.91 -36.13
CA SER A 44 13.31 -4.92 -37.57
C SER A 44 11.93 -5.39 -38.05
N LEU A 45 11.47 -4.84 -39.15
CA LEU A 45 10.21 -5.19 -39.76
C LEU A 45 10.23 -4.93 -41.27
N VAL A 46 9.29 -5.57 -41.98
CA VAL A 46 9.08 -5.30 -43.40
C VAL A 46 7.81 -4.48 -43.57
N LEU A 47 7.97 -3.26 -44.08
CA LEU A 47 6.87 -2.32 -44.34
C LEU A 47 6.48 -2.32 -45.81
N ASN A 48 5.17 -2.40 -46.10
CA ASN A 48 4.65 -2.12 -47.43
C ASN A 48 4.29 -0.64 -47.55
N SER A 49 5.13 0.13 -48.23
CA SER A 49 5.03 1.59 -48.38
C SER A 49 3.74 2.08 -49.09
N GLU A 50 2.97 1.19 -49.68
CA GLU A 50 1.66 1.50 -50.30
C GLU A 50 0.52 1.54 -49.26
N LYS A 51 0.71 0.97 -48.09
CA LYS A 51 -0.32 0.87 -47.04
C LYS A 51 -0.06 1.72 -45.82
N ASN A 52 1.21 1.88 -45.43
CA ASN A 52 1.62 2.67 -44.26
C ASN A 52 2.95 3.38 -44.53
N SER A 53 3.16 4.51 -43.85
CA SER A 53 4.41 5.26 -43.84
C SER A 53 5.33 4.85 -42.66
N GLU A 54 6.60 5.20 -42.72
CA GLU A 54 7.55 5.01 -41.64
C GLU A 54 7.12 5.75 -40.36
N ASN A 55 6.42 6.86 -40.53
CA ASN A 55 5.89 7.65 -39.43
C ASN A 55 4.75 6.91 -38.67
N ASP A 56 3.95 6.11 -39.38
CA ASP A 56 2.89 5.31 -38.75
C ASP A 56 3.48 4.21 -37.87
N VAL A 57 4.62 3.64 -38.26
CA VAL A 57 5.37 2.66 -37.43
C VAL A 57 5.89 3.30 -36.14
N ILE A 58 6.49 4.50 -36.25
CA ILE A 58 6.98 5.26 -35.09
C ILE A 58 5.82 5.64 -34.18
N GLN A 59 4.70 6.07 -34.74
CA GLN A 59 3.51 6.42 -33.97
C GLN A 59 2.88 5.22 -33.27
N ALA A 60 2.87 4.05 -33.89
CA ALA A 60 2.38 2.84 -33.23
C ALA A 60 3.27 2.44 -32.03
N ILE A 61 4.58 2.53 -32.18
CA ILE A 61 5.52 2.27 -31.07
C ILE A 61 5.37 3.34 -29.96
N LYS A 62 5.15 4.60 -30.33
CA LYS A 62 4.89 5.69 -29.40
C LYS A 62 3.56 5.52 -28.66
N LYS A 63 2.54 4.94 -29.31
CA LYS A 63 1.25 4.63 -28.70
C LYS A 63 1.35 3.51 -27.65
N ALA A 64 2.38 2.68 -27.75
CA ALA A 64 2.75 1.71 -26.75
C ALA A 64 3.66 2.26 -25.64
N ASP A 65 3.85 3.60 -25.57
CA ASP A 65 4.71 4.33 -24.64
C ASP A 65 6.22 4.10 -24.79
N TYR A 66 6.68 3.75 -26.02
CA TYR A 66 8.11 3.62 -26.33
C TYR A 66 8.55 4.64 -27.36
N ILE A 67 9.86 4.95 -27.35
CA ILE A 67 10.48 5.88 -28.30
C ILE A 67 11.26 5.07 -29.33
N ALA A 68 10.92 5.20 -30.62
CA ALA A 68 11.62 4.53 -31.69
C ALA A 68 12.21 5.54 -32.69
N THR A 69 13.40 5.22 -33.21
CA THR A 69 14.05 5.90 -34.33
C THR A 69 14.44 4.90 -35.38
N ILE A 70 14.43 5.29 -36.66
CA ILE A 70 14.81 4.42 -37.77
C ILE A 70 16.35 4.48 -37.93
N ASP A 71 17.02 3.31 -37.92
CA ASP A 71 18.45 3.22 -38.15
C ASP A 71 18.75 3.56 -39.62
N GLY A 72 19.26 4.74 -39.87
CA GLY A 72 19.57 5.21 -41.23
C GLY A 72 19.71 6.73 -41.38
N ASP A 73 19.24 7.51 -40.40
CA ASP A 73 19.48 8.94 -40.31
C ASP A 73 20.62 9.24 -39.31
N ASN A 74 21.83 9.23 -39.81
CA ASN A 74 22.97 9.86 -39.17
C ASN A 74 22.83 11.37 -39.36
N ASP A 75 22.53 12.09 -38.25
CA ASP A 75 23.16 13.37 -37.87
C ASP A 75 22.39 14.05 -36.75
N PHE A 76 22.82 13.81 -35.53
CA PHE A 76 22.67 14.79 -34.46
C PHE A 76 23.90 14.73 -33.53
N ASN A 77 24.94 15.44 -33.95
CA ASN A 77 26.07 15.82 -33.11
C ASN A 77 25.66 17.05 -32.29
N ILE A 78 25.49 16.88 -30.99
CA ILE A 78 25.39 17.99 -30.06
C ILE A 78 26.81 18.43 -29.71
N LYS A 79 27.25 19.54 -30.29
CA LYS A 79 28.41 20.29 -29.80
C LYS A 79 28.06 20.98 -28.48
N LYS A 80 28.80 20.66 -27.42
CA LYS A 80 28.97 21.53 -26.26
C LYS A 80 29.73 22.76 -26.71
N ASP A 81 29.15 23.96 -26.56
CA ASP A 81 29.82 25.15 -26.08
C ASP A 81 28.89 26.36 -25.97
N ASN A 82 29.23 27.19 -25.01
CA ASN A 82 28.82 28.56 -24.75
C ASN A 82 27.63 28.81 -23.84
N THR A 83 28.00 28.88 -22.55
CA THR A 83 27.27 29.59 -21.50
C THR A 83 27.68 31.07 -21.55
N GLU A 84 26.87 31.95 -22.06
CA GLU A 84 27.02 33.40 -21.86
C GLU A 84 25.98 33.90 -20.86
N ILE A 85 26.48 34.48 -19.78
CA ILE A 85 25.73 35.10 -18.69
C ILE A 85 25.32 36.51 -19.11
N ILE A 86 24.03 36.78 -19.21
CA ILE A 86 23.53 38.16 -19.38
C ILE A 86 23.00 38.63 -18.03
N LYS A 87 23.74 39.55 -17.41
CA LYS A 87 23.27 40.39 -16.31
C LYS A 87 22.27 41.41 -16.82
N LYS A 88 21.03 41.38 -16.29
CA LYS A 88 20.11 42.52 -16.44
C LYS A 88 19.55 42.91 -15.08
N THR A 89 19.74 44.19 -14.79
CA THR A 89 19.33 44.91 -13.57
C THR A 89 17.82 45.00 -13.46
N ILE A 90 17.27 44.64 -12.30
CA ILE A 90 15.84 44.67 -11.99
C ILE A 90 15.50 45.98 -11.26
N LYS A 91 14.53 46.71 -11.77
CA LYS A 91 13.78 47.72 -11.04
C LYS A 91 12.29 47.42 -11.15
N GLY A 92 11.60 47.36 -10.00
CA GLY A 92 10.14 47.37 -9.92
C GLY A 92 9.48 46.16 -9.31
N ASN A 93 8.65 46.39 -8.29
CA ASN A 93 7.84 45.40 -7.54
C ASN A 93 6.68 44.89 -8.41
N GLU A 94 6.74 43.63 -8.81
CA GLU A 94 5.58 42.80 -9.18
C GLU A 94 5.97 41.31 -9.15
N PRO A 95 5.08 40.35 -8.90
CA PRO A 95 5.45 38.94 -8.73
C PRO A 95 5.92 38.31 -10.06
N LEU A 96 7.10 37.71 -10.02
CA LEU A 96 7.79 37.09 -11.15
C LEU A 96 7.05 35.85 -11.67
N LYS A 97 6.46 35.94 -12.86
CA LYS A 97 6.19 34.80 -13.74
C LYS A 97 7.44 34.52 -14.55
N ILE A 98 8.15 33.44 -14.25
CA ILE A 98 9.29 33.00 -15.04
C ILE A 98 8.77 32.15 -16.21
N THR A 99 8.76 32.72 -17.41
CA THR A 99 8.52 32.00 -18.67
C THR A 99 9.87 31.75 -19.35
N PHE A 100 10.26 30.51 -19.53
CA PHE A 100 11.44 30.18 -20.34
C PHE A 100 11.02 30.03 -21.80
N GLU A 101 11.41 30.96 -22.63
CA GLU A 101 11.37 30.84 -24.10
C GLU A 101 12.70 30.27 -24.59
N ILE A 102 12.66 29.09 -25.15
CA ILE A 102 13.79 28.52 -25.91
C ILE A 102 13.55 28.87 -27.36
N LYS A 103 14.30 29.87 -27.91
CA LYS A 103 14.34 30.15 -29.34
C LYS A 103 15.22 29.10 -30.00
N VAL A 104 14.63 28.26 -30.83
CA VAL A 104 15.33 27.43 -31.82
C VAL A 104 15.21 28.15 -33.16
N GLU A 105 16.32 28.54 -33.75
CA GLU A 105 16.32 29.07 -35.12
C GLU A 105 16.09 27.91 -36.10
N VAL A 106 14.97 27.97 -36.81
CA VAL A 106 14.62 27.07 -37.91
C VAL A 106 14.58 27.87 -39.20
N PRO A 107 15.10 27.36 -40.33
CA PRO A 107 15.08 28.09 -41.63
C PRO A 107 13.66 28.35 -42.11
N GLU A 108 13.48 29.52 -42.70
CA GLU A 108 12.20 30.00 -43.25
C GLU A 108 11.62 28.99 -44.27
N ASN A 109 10.59 28.29 -43.90
CA ASN A 109 9.47 27.80 -44.71
C ASN A 109 8.66 26.64 -44.07
N GLN A 110 8.42 26.67 -42.79
CA GLN A 110 7.39 25.82 -42.21
C GLN A 110 6.69 26.52 -41.05
N LYS A 111 5.37 26.56 -41.10
CA LYS A 111 4.53 27.06 -40.00
C LYS A 111 4.78 26.20 -38.77
N VAL A 112 5.37 26.78 -37.75
CA VAL A 112 5.58 26.15 -36.43
C VAL A 112 4.28 26.28 -35.65
N GLU A 113 3.59 25.16 -35.42
CA GLU A 113 2.61 25.05 -34.33
C GLU A 113 3.38 25.00 -33.02
N THR A 114 3.15 25.98 -32.19
CA THR A 114 3.75 26.06 -30.84
C THR A 114 3.23 24.92 -29.98
N ILE A 115 4.03 23.90 -29.78
CA ILE A 115 3.74 22.86 -28.77
C ILE A 115 4.12 23.45 -27.42
N SER A 116 3.13 23.99 -26.72
CA SER A 116 3.25 24.28 -25.29
C SER A 116 3.33 22.97 -24.54
N LEU A 117 4.47 22.68 -23.92
CA LEU A 117 4.54 21.70 -22.84
C LEU A 117 3.75 22.25 -21.65
N GLN A 118 2.43 22.07 -21.69
CA GLN A 118 1.59 22.22 -20.52
C GLN A 118 1.97 21.12 -19.56
N LYS A 119 2.61 21.49 -18.44
CA LYS A 119 2.48 20.75 -17.22
C LYS A 119 0.98 20.61 -16.99
N ASP A 120 0.49 19.39 -16.93
CA ASP A 120 -0.92 19.04 -16.78
C ASP A 120 -1.35 19.41 -15.35
N ASP A 121 -1.59 20.71 -15.11
CA ASP A 121 -2.17 21.28 -13.88
C ASP A 121 -3.71 21.24 -13.95
N SER A 122 -4.27 20.20 -14.58
CA SER A 122 -5.68 19.89 -14.40
C SER A 122 -5.92 19.48 -12.94
N PRO A 123 -6.93 20.00 -12.26
CA PRO A 123 -7.21 19.67 -10.88
C PRO A 123 -7.54 18.17 -10.76
N GLN A 124 -6.54 17.38 -10.42
CA GLN A 124 -6.72 15.97 -10.20
C GLN A 124 -7.48 15.76 -8.91
N LYS A 125 -8.61 15.09 -8.98
CA LYS A 125 -9.42 14.72 -7.82
C LYS A 125 -9.32 13.23 -7.56
N ARG A 126 -9.15 12.87 -6.29
CA ARG A 126 -9.26 11.49 -5.83
C ARG A 126 -10.61 11.29 -5.16
N VAL A 127 -11.29 10.20 -5.50
CA VAL A 127 -12.54 9.81 -4.85
C VAL A 127 -12.48 8.36 -4.42
N SER A 128 -12.98 8.09 -3.22
CA SER A 128 -13.17 6.75 -2.70
C SER A 128 -14.64 6.34 -2.88
N LEU A 129 -14.85 5.19 -3.54
CA LEU A 129 -16.18 4.61 -3.74
C LEU A 129 -16.32 3.35 -2.90
N SER A 130 -17.39 3.27 -2.09
CA SER A 130 -17.80 2.01 -1.47
C SER A 130 -18.53 1.15 -2.48
N LEU A 131 -18.03 -0.06 -2.71
CA LEU A 131 -18.56 -1.01 -3.66
C LEU A 131 -19.46 -2.05 -2.98
N SER A 132 -20.40 -2.62 -3.72
CA SER A 132 -21.26 -3.70 -3.22
C SER A 132 -21.58 -4.70 -4.33
N GLY A 133 -21.74 -5.97 -3.95
CA GLY A 133 -22.09 -7.05 -4.87
C GLY A 133 -20.87 -7.73 -5.50
N MET A 134 -19.67 -7.39 -5.10
CA MET A 134 -18.47 -8.14 -5.49
C MET A 134 -18.40 -9.45 -4.72
N HIS A 135 -18.15 -10.55 -5.44
CA HIS A 135 -18.06 -11.89 -4.85
C HIS A 135 -16.64 -12.50 -4.90
N CYS A 136 -15.74 -11.92 -5.70
CA CYS A 136 -14.35 -12.39 -5.84
C CYS A 136 -13.47 -11.29 -6.45
N SER A 137 -12.15 -11.51 -6.47
CA SER A 137 -11.17 -10.60 -7.07
C SER A 137 -11.41 -10.34 -8.56
N SER A 138 -11.94 -11.32 -9.30
CA SER A 138 -12.31 -11.12 -10.71
C SER A 138 -13.41 -10.06 -10.88
N CYS A 139 -14.31 -9.92 -9.91
CA CYS A 139 -15.32 -8.84 -9.92
C CYS A 139 -14.65 -7.46 -9.77
N ALA A 140 -13.65 -7.37 -8.89
CA ALA A 140 -12.88 -6.13 -8.72
C ALA A 140 -12.14 -5.74 -10.01
N LEU A 141 -11.50 -6.71 -10.68
CA LEU A 141 -10.85 -6.49 -11.98
C LEU A 141 -11.82 -6.02 -13.08
N ILE A 142 -13.05 -6.53 -13.09
CA ILE A 142 -14.09 -6.09 -14.05
C ILE A 142 -14.43 -4.62 -13.82
N ILE A 143 -14.64 -4.22 -12.57
CA ILE A 143 -14.94 -2.83 -12.20
C ILE A 143 -13.76 -1.92 -12.55
N GLU A 144 -12.55 -2.32 -12.20
CA GLU A 144 -11.31 -1.57 -12.45
C GLU A 144 -11.08 -1.32 -13.94
N LYS A 145 -11.17 -2.38 -14.76
CA LYS A 145 -11.09 -2.27 -16.22
C LYS A 145 -12.19 -1.38 -16.83
N SER A 146 -13.37 -1.38 -16.24
CA SER A 146 -14.48 -0.56 -16.73
C SER A 146 -14.32 0.90 -16.38
N LEU A 147 -13.81 1.21 -15.20
CA LEU A 147 -13.49 2.58 -14.76
C LEU A 147 -12.30 3.15 -15.52
N ASN A 148 -11.22 2.37 -15.72
CA ASN A 148 -10.05 2.80 -16.48
C ASN A 148 -10.31 3.06 -17.98
N LYS A 149 -11.43 2.56 -18.51
CA LYS A 149 -11.86 2.87 -19.90
C LYS A 149 -12.59 4.19 -20.04
N VAL A 150 -12.90 4.85 -18.95
CA VAL A 150 -13.68 6.10 -18.96
C VAL A 150 -12.75 7.27 -19.24
N PRO A 151 -13.05 8.11 -20.26
CA PRO A 151 -12.27 9.32 -20.54
C PRO A 151 -12.22 10.24 -19.31
N GLY A 152 -11.03 10.72 -18.96
CA GLY A 152 -10.81 11.54 -17.78
C GLY A 152 -10.43 10.77 -16.50
N VAL A 153 -10.52 9.43 -16.49
CA VAL A 153 -9.97 8.60 -15.41
C VAL A 153 -8.50 8.33 -15.71
N LYS A 154 -7.62 8.69 -14.79
CA LYS A 154 -6.17 8.48 -14.89
C LYS A 154 -5.77 7.13 -14.31
N GLU A 155 -6.31 6.80 -13.14
CA GLU A 155 -5.94 5.60 -12.41
C GLU A 155 -7.10 5.11 -11.54
N THR A 156 -7.28 3.81 -11.48
CA THR A 156 -8.28 3.17 -10.61
C THR A 156 -7.69 1.96 -9.92
N HIS A 157 -7.83 1.91 -8.60
CA HIS A 157 -7.51 0.75 -7.78
C HIS A 157 -8.76 0.22 -7.10
N VAL A 158 -9.11 -1.03 -7.39
CA VAL A 158 -10.25 -1.69 -6.75
C VAL A 158 -9.76 -2.76 -5.79
N ASN A 159 -10.05 -2.58 -4.50
CA ASN A 159 -9.74 -3.54 -3.45
C ASN A 159 -10.99 -4.36 -3.11
N PHE A 160 -10.96 -5.65 -3.46
CA PHE A 160 -12.06 -6.58 -3.18
C PHE A 160 -12.32 -6.79 -1.69
N ALA A 161 -11.28 -6.89 -0.85
CA ALA A 161 -11.45 -7.18 0.57
C ALA A 161 -11.93 -5.96 1.37
N ALA A 162 -11.49 -4.76 0.98
CA ALA A 162 -11.95 -3.50 1.56
C ALA A 162 -13.30 -3.05 0.98
N GLU A 163 -13.73 -3.64 -0.15
CA GLU A 163 -14.94 -3.24 -0.90
C GLU A 163 -14.91 -1.77 -1.31
N LYS A 164 -13.72 -1.27 -1.63
CA LYS A 164 -13.47 0.13 -2.02
C LYS A 164 -12.83 0.21 -3.40
N ALA A 165 -13.16 1.28 -4.12
CA ALA A 165 -12.41 1.71 -5.29
C ALA A 165 -11.86 3.11 -5.04
N LEU A 166 -10.57 3.29 -5.27
CA LEU A 166 -9.92 4.58 -5.30
C LEU A 166 -9.73 4.98 -6.76
N VAL A 167 -10.32 6.11 -7.15
CA VAL A 167 -10.31 6.59 -8.53
C VAL A 167 -9.68 7.97 -8.57
N THR A 168 -8.61 8.12 -9.36
CA THR A 168 -7.98 9.40 -9.65
C THR A 168 -8.47 9.84 -11.03
N TYR A 169 -9.10 10.99 -11.11
CA TYR A 169 -9.75 11.49 -12.34
C TYR A 169 -9.67 13.01 -12.46
N ASP A 170 -9.92 13.50 -13.66
CA ASP A 170 -10.01 14.92 -13.98
C ASP A 170 -11.46 15.38 -13.83
N GLU A 171 -11.73 16.27 -12.84
CA GLU A 171 -13.07 16.76 -12.54
C GLU A 171 -13.64 17.65 -13.66
N SER A 172 -12.78 18.21 -14.51
CA SER A 172 -13.21 19.00 -15.67
C SER A 172 -13.80 18.14 -16.80
N ILE A 173 -13.40 16.86 -16.87
CA ILE A 173 -13.81 15.92 -17.91
C ILE A 173 -14.97 15.03 -17.45
N ILE A 174 -14.93 14.56 -16.19
CA ILE A 174 -15.94 13.62 -15.67
C ILE A 174 -16.34 13.96 -14.24
N LYS A 175 -17.64 13.85 -13.97
CA LYS A 175 -18.21 14.01 -12.61
C LYS A 175 -18.23 12.70 -11.85
N THR A 176 -18.17 12.79 -10.53
CA THR A 176 -18.17 11.64 -9.62
C THR A 176 -19.41 10.73 -9.81
N GLU A 177 -20.58 11.32 -10.10
CA GLU A 177 -21.82 10.55 -10.32
C GLU A 177 -21.72 9.62 -11.53
N SER A 178 -21.00 10.04 -12.57
CA SER A 178 -20.78 9.24 -13.77
C SER A 178 -19.92 7.98 -13.47
N LEU A 179 -18.95 8.08 -12.56
CA LEU A 179 -18.17 6.92 -12.11
C LEU A 179 -19.06 5.88 -11.41
N VAL A 180 -19.99 6.34 -10.56
CA VAL A 180 -20.99 5.46 -9.90
C VAL A 180 -21.88 4.78 -10.94
N GLU A 181 -22.28 5.49 -11.99
CA GLU A 181 -23.12 4.93 -13.06
C GLU A 181 -22.39 3.87 -13.89
N VAL A 182 -21.09 4.06 -14.17
CA VAL A 182 -20.25 3.06 -14.83
C VAL A 182 -20.22 1.77 -14.03
N VAL A 183 -20.00 1.85 -12.70
CA VAL A 183 -20.05 0.67 -11.83
C VAL A 183 -21.42 -0.01 -11.86
N LYS A 184 -22.51 0.76 -11.88
CA LYS A 184 -23.88 0.19 -12.00
C LYS A 184 -24.08 -0.55 -13.33
N LYS A 185 -23.56 -0.03 -14.44
CA LYS A 185 -23.64 -0.67 -15.76
C LYS A 185 -22.91 -2.02 -15.81
N THR A 186 -21.88 -2.22 -14.99
CA THR A 186 -21.20 -3.51 -14.84
C THR A 186 -21.95 -4.51 -13.96
N GLY A 187 -23.10 -4.11 -13.38
CA GLY A 187 -23.92 -5.00 -12.55
C GLY A 187 -23.62 -4.94 -11.05
N TYR A 188 -22.74 -4.03 -10.63
CA TYR A 188 -22.37 -3.79 -9.23
C TYR A 188 -22.97 -2.46 -8.74
N SER A 189 -22.88 -2.20 -7.44
CA SER A 189 -23.34 -0.93 -6.86
C SER A 189 -22.15 -0.17 -6.28
N ALA A 190 -22.17 1.15 -6.46
CA ALA A 190 -21.17 2.04 -5.86
C ALA A 190 -21.87 3.19 -5.15
N THR A 191 -21.25 3.68 -4.06
CA THR A 191 -21.67 4.86 -3.32
C THR A 191 -20.41 5.69 -3.03
N VAL A 192 -20.47 6.99 -3.23
CA VAL A 192 -19.37 7.89 -2.88
C VAL A 192 -19.21 7.90 -1.36
N LEU A 193 -17.99 7.69 -0.89
CA LEU A 193 -17.68 7.83 0.52
C LEU A 193 -17.33 9.29 0.80
N ASN A 194 -18.10 9.91 1.68
CA ASN A 194 -17.74 11.19 2.26
C ASN A 194 -17.06 10.94 3.61
N ASP A 195 -16.06 11.74 3.97
CA ASP A 195 -15.26 11.60 5.20
C ASP A 195 -16.10 11.56 6.50
N LYS A 196 -17.39 11.92 6.43
CA LYS A 196 -18.30 11.94 7.56
C LYS A 196 -19.08 10.63 7.80
N ASP A 197 -18.98 9.62 6.92
CA ASP A 197 -19.91 8.46 6.93
C ASP A 197 -19.31 7.15 7.45
N THR A 198 -18.49 7.21 8.49
CA THR A 198 -17.87 6.01 9.12
C THR A 198 -18.92 5.04 9.71
N GLN A 199 -20.08 5.55 10.12
CA GLN A 199 -21.21 4.71 10.60
C GLN A 199 -21.90 3.97 9.45
N PHE A 200 -21.87 4.50 8.25
CA PHE A 200 -22.52 3.90 7.07
C PHE A 200 -21.87 2.56 6.71
N GLU A 201 -20.55 2.47 6.66
CA GLU A 201 -19.85 1.20 6.37
C GLU A 201 -20.12 0.12 7.42
N ALA A 202 -20.09 0.48 8.70
CA ALA A 202 -20.39 -0.45 9.79
C ALA A 202 -21.83 -0.97 9.72
N THR A 203 -22.79 -0.10 9.40
CA THR A 203 -24.21 -0.46 9.26
C THR A 203 -24.43 -1.32 8.03
N LYS A 204 -23.86 -0.95 6.88
CA LYS A 204 -23.90 -1.73 5.65
C LYS A 204 -23.37 -3.15 5.86
N ARG A 205 -22.20 -3.29 6.50
CA ARG A 205 -21.61 -4.60 6.79
C ARG A 205 -22.44 -5.44 7.73
N LYS A 206 -23.04 -4.84 8.78
CA LYS A 206 -23.98 -5.55 9.67
C LYS A 206 -25.20 -6.06 8.90
N GLN A 207 -25.74 -5.27 7.99
CA GLN A 207 -26.84 -5.65 7.12
C GLN A 207 -26.46 -6.80 6.19
N GLU A 208 -25.26 -6.77 5.60
CA GLU A 208 -24.78 -7.82 4.72
C GLU A 208 -24.58 -9.15 5.47
N ILE A 209 -23.94 -9.13 6.65
CA ILE A 209 -23.81 -10.31 7.52
C ILE A 209 -25.18 -10.89 7.84
N LYS A 210 -26.15 -10.05 8.22
CA LYS A 210 -27.54 -10.47 8.53
C LYS A 210 -28.23 -11.07 7.30
N THR A 211 -28.05 -10.46 6.14
CA THR A 211 -28.65 -10.93 4.88
C THR A 211 -28.07 -12.28 4.47
N LEU A 212 -26.77 -12.48 4.54
CA LEU A 212 -26.11 -13.74 4.23
C LEU A 212 -26.48 -14.82 5.26
N PHE A 213 -26.54 -14.47 6.54
CA PHE A 213 -26.99 -15.39 7.59
C PHE A 213 -28.43 -15.84 7.35
N ASN A 214 -29.34 -14.92 7.04
CA ASN A 214 -30.73 -15.27 6.73
C ASN A 214 -30.82 -16.18 5.50
N LYS A 215 -30.05 -15.87 4.42
CA LYS A 215 -30.01 -16.74 3.24
C LYS A 215 -29.48 -18.12 3.58
N PHE A 216 -28.42 -18.21 4.38
CA PHE A 216 -27.87 -19.48 4.87
C PHE A 216 -28.91 -20.25 5.67
N THR A 217 -29.56 -19.62 6.66
CA THR A 217 -30.56 -20.28 7.52
C THR A 217 -31.76 -20.79 6.70
N ILE A 218 -32.25 -19.99 5.78
CA ILE A 218 -33.35 -20.42 4.90
C ILE A 218 -32.91 -21.56 4.01
N SER A 219 -31.71 -21.45 3.35
CA SER A 219 -31.18 -22.54 2.52
C SER A 219 -30.98 -23.82 3.31
N LEU A 220 -30.48 -23.72 4.54
CA LEU A 220 -30.28 -24.85 5.44
C LEU A 220 -31.60 -25.51 5.82
N CYS A 221 -32.65 -24.72 6.12
CA CYS A 221 -33.98 -25.26 6.39
C CYS A 221 -34.53 -26.09 5.24
N PHE A 222 -34.30 -25.67 3.99
CA PHE A 222 -34.70 -26.44 2.81
C PHE A 222 -33.78 -27.64 2.56
N SER A 223 -32.48 -27.58 2.95
CA SER A 223 -31.53 -28.67 2.71
C SER A 223 -31.55 -29.75 3.79
N ILE A 224 -31.89 -29.44 5.04
CA ILE A 224 -31.91 -30.43 6.17
C ILE A 224 -32.84 -31.62 5.86
N PRO A 225 -34.08 -31.47 5.32
CA PRO A 225 -34.88 -32.61 4.97
C PRO A 225 -34.21 -33.55 3.95
N MET A 226 -33.44 -32.99 3.01
CA MET A 226 -32.70 -33.80 2.05
C MET A 226 -31.57 -34.59 2.71
N LEU A 227 -30.93 -34.04 3.76
CA LEU A 227 -29.97 -34.81 4.57
C LEU A 227 -30.66 -36.00 5.21
N TYR A 228 -31.87 -35.79 5.76
CA TYR A 228 -32.63 -36.86 6.31
C TYR A 228 -32.93 -37.96 5.26
N PHE A 229 -33.28 -37.55 4.03
CA PHE A 229 -33.50 -38.50 2.92
C PHE A 229 -32.21 -39.24 2.52
N MET A 230 -31.08 -38.61 2.58
CA MET A 230 -29.79 -39.28 2.33
C MET A 230 -29.52 -40.41 3.33
N LEU A 231 -29.95 -40.25 4.60
CA LEU A 231 -29.77 -41.26 5.62
C LEU A 231 -30.57 -42.55 5.30
N PHE A 232 -31.61 -42.51 4.49
CA PHE A 232 -32.36 -43.67 4.04
C PHE A 232 -31.51 -44.66 3.23
N ASP A 233 -30.44 -44.18 2.59
CA ASP A 233 -29.52 -45.02 1.83
C ASP A 233 -28.58 -45.81 2.76
N PHE A 234 -28.35 -45.34 4.00
CA PHE A 234 -27.42 -45.96 4.97
C PHE A 234 -28.10 -46.77 6.02
N PHE A 235 -29.26 -46.33 6.48
CA PHE A 235 -29.93 -46.89 7.63
C PHE A 235 -31.34 -47.34 7.30
N LEU A 236 -31.55 -48.67 7.29
CA LEU A 236 -32.88 -49.28 6.99
C LEU A 236 -33.93 -49.04 8.09
N TRP A 237 -33.47 -48.75 9.32
CA TRP A 237 -34.32 -48.59 10.51
C TRP A 237 -34.87 -47.14 10.72
N ILE A 238 -34.52 -46.20 9.86
CA ILE A 238 -34.95 -44.81 10.03
C ILE A 238 -36.49 -44.73 9.94
N PRO A 239 -37.14 -44.01 10.90
CA PRO A 239 -38.62 -43.87 10.91
C PRO A 239 -39.11 -43.17 9.62
N GLY A 240 -40.25 -43.61 9.10
CA GLY A 240 -40.88 -43.02 7.93
C GLY A 240 -40.24 -43.38 6.57
N ARG A 241 -39.14 -44.19 6.54
CA ARG A 241 -38.46 -44.56 5.32
C ARG A 241 -39.41 -45.17 4.29
N ALA A 242 -40.26 -46.13 4.67
CA ALA A 242 -41.14 -46.82 3.74
C ALA A 242 -42.18 -45.88 3.09
N PHE A 243 -42.63 -44.86 3.80
CA PHE A 243 -43.58 -43.88 3.34
C PHE A 243 -42.90 -42.74 2.50
N LEU A 244 -41.77 -42.25 2.97
CA LEU A 244 -41.11 -41.08 2.37
C LEU A 244 -40.20 -41.45 1.18
N LEU A 245 -39.64 -42.65 1.12
CA LEU A 245 -38.69 -43.06 0.09
C LEU A 245 -39.21 -42.91 -1.36
N PRO A 246 -40.46 -43.31 -1.69
CA PRO A 246 -41.04 -43.05 -3.01
C PRO A 246 -41.24 -41.58 -3.32
N LEU A 247 -41.44 -40.73 -2.29
CA LEU A 247 -41.75 -39.31 -2.43
C LEU A 247 -40.48 -38.44 -2.49
N VAL A 248 -39.28 -38.99 -2.20
CA VAL A 248 -38.03 -38.25 -2.12
C VAL A 248 -37.77 -37.42 -3.40
N GLY A 249 -38.05 -37.93 -4.59
CA GLY A 249 -37.85 -37.24 -5.86
C GLY A 249 -38.62 -35.94 -5.96
N ILE A 250 -39.95 -36.00 -5.72
CA ILE A 250 -40.81 -34.83 -5.83
C ILE A 250 -40.57 -33.82 -4.69
N ILE A 251 -40.34 -34.32 -3.48
CA ILE A 251 -40.03 -33.42 -2.33
C ILE A 251 -38.71 -32.71 -2.57
N SER A 252 -37.67 -33.42 -3.01
CA SER A 252 -36.38 -32.83 -3.31
C SER A 252 -36.46 -31.79 -4.44
N LEU A 253 -37.20 -32.03 -5.48
CA LEU A 253 -37.48 -31.05 -6.54
C LEU A 253 -38.11 -29.75 -5.97
N ILE A 254 -39.16 -29.90 -5.16
CA ILE A 254 -39.88 -28.75 -4.56
C ILE A 254 -38.96 -27.97 -3.63
N LEU A 255 -38.16 -28.65 -2.80
CA LEU A 255 -37.27 -28.01 -1.84
C LEU A 255 -36.05 -27.37 -2.52
N THR A 256 -35.50 -27.97 -3.56
CA THR A 256 -34.28 -27.44 -4.24
C THR A 256 -34.61 -26.24 -5.13
N THR A 257 -35.77 -26.19 -5.74
CA THR A 257 -36.14 -25.13 -6.69
C THR A 257 -36.04 -23.71 -6.08
N PRO A 258 -36.56 -23.43 -4.88
CA PRO A 258 -36.32 -22.14 -4.20
C PRO A 258 -34.86 -21.85 -3.88
N VAL A 259 -34.13 -22.88 -3.48
CA VAL A 259 -32.69 -22.73 -3.17
C VAL A 259 -31.93 -22.35 -4.47
N GLN A 260 -32.20 -23.03 -5.57
CA GLN A 260 -31.54 -22.81 -6.85
C GLN A 260 -31.83 -21.41 -7.45
N PHE A 261 -33.10 -21.01 -7.52
CA PHE A 261 -33.48 -19.83 -8.29
C PHE A 261 -33.77 -18.58 -7.45
N ILE A 262 -34.17 -18.71 -6.17
CA ILE A 262 -34.41 -17.56 -5.29
C ILE A 262 -33.16 -17.24 -4.50
N ILE A 263 -32.62 -18.20 -3.76
CA ILE A 263 -31.45 -17.99 -2.91
C ILE A 263 -30.18 -17.88 -3.79
N GLY A 264 -30.04 -18.76 -4.78
CA GLY A 264 -28.94 -18.82 -5.74
C GLY A 264 -28.96 -17.74 -6.81
N ARG A 265 -29.99 -16.87 -6.88
CA ARG A 265 -30.15 -15.84 -7.93
C ARG A 265 -28.90 -14.95 -8.09
N GLY A 266 -28.17 -14.69 -7.01
CA GLY A 266 -26.95 -13.87 -7.05
C GLY A 266 -25.88 -14.47 -7.95
N PHE A 267 -25.68 -15.79 -7.90
CA PHE A 267 -24.69 -16.50 -8.71
C PHE A 267 -25.00 -16.41 -10.20
N TYR A 268 -26.28 -16.53 -10.58
CA TYR A 268 -26.70 -16.37 -11.98
C TYR A 268 -26.48 -14.94 -12.49
N LYS A 269 -26.75 -13.92 -11.68
CA LYS A 269 -26.48 -12.52 -12.05
C LYS A 269 -24.99 -12.26 -12.22
N GLY A 270 -24.14 -12.75 -11.31
CA GLY A 270 -22.69 -12.63 -11.40
C GLY A 270 -22.11 -13.37 -12.60
N ALA A 271 -22.61 -14.60 -12.88
CA ALA A 271 -22.23 -15.38 -14.06
C ALA A 271 -22.60 -14.67 -15.37
N TRP A 272 -23.78 -14.09 -15.44
CA TRP A 272 -24.24 -13.34 -16.62
C TRP A 272 -23.42 -12.08 -16.87
N SER A 273 -23.05 -11.36 -15.79
CA SER A 273 -22.17 -10.19 -15.88
C SER A 273 -20.79 -10.57 -16.41
N ALA A 274 -20.21 -11.65 -15.88
CA ALA A 274 -18.91 -12.16 -16.35
C ALA A 274 -18.94 -12.59 -17.82
N PHE A 275 -20.00 -13.29 -18.22
CA PHE A 275 -20.19 -13.73 -19.61
C PHE A 275 -20.24 -12.55 -20.60
N ARG A 276 -20.97 -11.47 -20.25
CA ARG A 276 -21.01 -10.24 -21.05
C ARG A 276 -19.64 -9.61 -21.23
N MET A 277 -18.77 -9.73 -20.25
CA MET A 277 -17.39 -9.21 -20.28
C MET A 277 -16.40 -10.22 -20.90
N LYS A 278 -16.89 -11.33 -21.46
CA LYS A 278 -16.10 -12.44 -22.04
C LYS A 278 -15.07 -13.00 -21.05
N THR A 279 -15.45 -13.08 -19.78
CA THR A 279 -14.64 -13.63 -18.68
C THR A 279 -15.44 -14.65 -17.90
N PHE A 280 -14.75 -15.43 -17.05
CA PHE A 280 -15.38 -16.33 -16.09
C PHE A 280 -14.99 -15.91 -14.67
N ASN A 281 -15.92 -16.03 -13.75
CA ASN A 281 -15.70 -15.76 -12.34
C ASN A 281 -16.20 -16.92 -11.46
N MET A 282 -16.04 -16.81 -10.17
CA MET A 282 -16.52 -17.80 -9.21
C MET A 282 -18.02 -18.09 -9.35
N ASP A 283 -18.83 -17.05 -9.57
CA ASP A 283 -20.29 -17.19 -9.70
C ASP A 283 -20.64 -18.02 -10.96
N SER A 284 -19.81 -17.92 -12.02
CA SER A 284 -19.96 -18.76 -13.22
C SER A 284 -19.75 -20.24 -12.91
N LEU A 285 -18.72 -20.58 -12.14
CA LEU A 285 -18.42 -21.96 -11.76
C LEU A 285 -19.54 -22.57 -10.91
N ILE A 286 -20.03 -21.81 -9.94
CA ILE A 286 -21.13 -22.24 -9.06
C ILE A 286 -22.44 -22.40 -9.87
N ALA A 287 -22.76 -21.41 -10.71
CA ALA A 287 -23.97 -21.45 -11.53
C ALA A 287 -23.94 -22.67 -12.49
N ILE A 288 -22.79 -22.95 -13.13
CA ILE A 288 -22.65 -24.12 -14.01
C ILE A 288 -22.80 -25.41 -13.22
N GLY A 289 -22.05 -25.60 -12.13
CA GLY A 289 -22.05 -26.83 -11.35
C GLY A 289 -23.41 -27.16 -10.75
N THR A 290 -24.09 -26.14 -10.14
CA THR A 290 -25.42 -26.35 -9.59
C THR A 290 -26.48 -26.58 -10.66
N SER A 291 -26.36 -25.88 -11.81
CA SER A 291 -27.29 -26.09 -12.93
C SER A 291 -27.17 -27.49 -13.53
N VAL A 292 -25.94 -28.00 -13.68
CA VAL A 292 -25.73 -29.38 -14.18
C VAL A 292 -26.44 -30.40 -13.29
N ALA A 293 -26.23 -30.30 -11.95
CA ALA A 293 -26.89 -31.21 -11.01
C ALA A 293 -28.40 -31.09 -11.03
N TYR A 294 -28.91 -29.85 -11.02
CA TYR A 294 -30.38 -29.59 -11.02
C TYR A 294 -31.06 -30.03 -12.31
N PHE A 295 -30.60 -29.57 -13.46
CA PHE A 295 -31.25 -29.86 -14.75
C PHE A 295 -31.08 -31.32 -15.15
N TYR A 296 -29.96 -31.96 -14.85
CA TYR A 296 -29.82 -33.41 -15.02
C TYR A 296 -30.90 -34.14 -14.24
N SER A 297 -31.10 -33.80 -12.98
CA SER A 297 -32.12 -34.41 -12.14
C SER A 297 -33.55 -34.17 -12.65
N VAL A 298 -33.85 -32.96 -13.15
CA VAL A 298 -35.16 -32.65 -13.79
C VAL A 298 -35.35 -33.48 -15.04
N ILE A 299 -34.36 -33.58 -15.92
CA ILE A 299 -34.46 -34.36 -17.12
C ILE A 299 -34.64 -35.85 -16.81
N ASN A 300 -33.86 -36.39 -15.85
CA ASN A 300 -33.98 -37.79 -15.46
C ASN A 300 -35.32 -38.06 -14.76
N TYR A 301 -35.82 -37.13 -13.95
CA TYR A 301 -37.16 -37.21 -13.38
C TYR A 301 -38.25 -37.23 -14.44
N LEU A 302 -38.13 -36.42 -15.50
CA LEU A 302 -39.06 -36.37 -16.62
C LEU A 302 -39.03 -37.66 -17.42
N PHE A 303 -37.83 -38.21 -17.72
CA PHE A 303 -37.68 -39.50 -18.38
C PHE A 303 -38.33 -40.64 -17.56
N TYR A 304 -38.13 -40.65 -16.27
CA TYR A 304 -38.77 -41.58 -15.35
C TYR A 304 -40.31 -41.49 -15.44
N TYR A 305 -40.87 -40.27 -15.36
CA TYR A 305 -42.30 -40.06 -15.50
C TYR A 305 -42.85 -40.49 -16.85
N LEU A 306 -42.16 -40.20 -17.95
CA LEU A 306 -42.59 -40.60 -19.31
C LEU A 306 -42.65 -42.14 -19.46
N ASN A 307 -41.68 -42.86 -18.88
CA ASN A 307 -41.58 -44.30 -18.92
C ASN A 307 -42.56 -45.01 -17.98
N THR A 308 -42.74 -44.50 -16.76
CA THR A 308 -43.50 -45.17 -15.71
C THR A 308 -44.89 -44.61 -15.48
N LYS A 309 -45.17 -43.40 -16.01
CA LYS A 309 -46.38 -42.61 -15.76
C LYS A 309 -46.61 -42.31 -14.26
N SER A 310 -45.56 -42.47 -13.42
CA SER A 310 -45.65 -42.22 -11.96
C SER A 310 -44.79 -41.02 -11.58
N LEU A 311 -45.36 -40.16 -10.75
CA LEU A 311 -44.62 -39.02 -10.12
C LEU A 311 -43.85 -39.44 -8.88
N ILE A 312 -44.05 -40.65 -8.39
CA ILE A 312 -43.42 -41.20 -7.21
C ILE A 312 -42.65 -42.49 -7.57
N GLY A 313 -41.70 -42.88 -6.73
CA GLY A 313 -40.99 -44.13 -6.91
C GLY A 313 -41.91 -45.34 -6.84
N ILE A 314 -41.72 -46.30 -7.72
CA ILE A 314 -42.51 -47.52 -7.80
C ILE A 314 -41.98 -48.59 -6.85
N GLU A 315 -42.84 -49.46 -6.38
CA GLU A 315 -42.50 -50.57 -5.49
C GLU A 315 -41.83 -50.12 -4.15
N GLY A 316 -42.12 -48.88 -3.70
CA GLY A 316 -41.59 -48.35 -2.46
C GLY A 316 -40.12 -47.91 -2.57
N ASN A 317 -39.53 -47.88 -3.78
CA ASN A 317 -38.18 -47.43 -4.02
C ASN A 317 -38.10 -45.97 -4.43
N LYS A 318 -36.92 -45.33 -4.24
CA LYS A 318 -36.69 -44.00 -4.74
C LYS A 318 -36.45 -43.99 -6.25
N ILE A 319 -36.73 -42.88 -6.90
CA ILE A 319 -36.35 -42.63 -8.29
C ILE A 319 -34.81 -42.58 -8.36
N PRO A 320 -34.16 -43.40 -9.23
CA PRO A 320 -32.72 -43.48 -9.29
C PRO A 320 -32.09 -42.21 -9.90
N GLU A 321 -30.83 -41.96 -9.54
CA GLU A 321 -29.95 -40.94 -10.15
C GLU A 321 -30.51 -39.51 -10.12
N LEU A 322 -31.15 -39.11 -9.04
CA LEU A 322 -31.52 -37.72 -8.78
C LEU A 322 -30.46 -37.07 -7.88
N TYR A 323 -30.04 -35.85 -8.19
CA TYR A 323 -28.99 -35.06 -7.48
C TYR A 323 -29.47 -33.67 -7.08
N PHE A 324 -30.73 -33.53 -6.74
CA PHE A 324 -31.32 -32.29 -6.24
C PHE A 324 -30.65 -31.80 -4.96
N GLU A 325 -30.35 -32.76 -4.08
CA GLU A 325 -29.63 -32.50 -2.82
C GLU A 325 -28.23 -31.92 -3.08
N THR A 326 -27.51 -32.40 -4.10
CA THR A 326 -26.20 -31.87 -4.49
C THR A 326 -26.29 -30.37 -4.82
N ALA A 327 -27.27 -29.97 -5.65
CA ALA A 327 -27.44 -28.56 -6.01
C ALA A 327 -27.79 -27.70 -4.79
N ALA A 328 -28.68 -28.18 -3.91
CA ALA A 328 -29.09 -27.47 -2.71
C ALA A 328 -27.95 -27.32 -1.69
N PHE A 329 -27.25 -28.39 -1.38
CA PHE A 329 -26.11 -28.36 -0.43
C PHE A 329 -24.97 -27.51 -0.95
N LEU A 330 -24.69 -27.58 -2.24
CA LEU A 330 -23.63 -26.79 -2.85
C LEU A 330 -23.88 -25.28 -2.65
N ILE A 331 -25.10 -24.83 -2.95
CA ILE A 331 -25.48 -23.43 -2.71
C ILE A 331 -25.41 -23.10 -1.21
N THR A 332 -25.91 -23.97 -0.36
CA THR A 332 -25.91 -23.78 1.10
C THR A 332 -24.50 -23.63 1.67
N PHE A 333 -23.57 -24.51 1.27
CA PHE A 333 -22.17 -24.45 1.73
C PHE A 333 -21.42 -23.25 1.17
N VAL A 334 -21.67 -22.86 -0.07
CA VAL A 334 -21.08 -21.64 -0.64
C VAL A 334 -21.56 -20.39 0.10
N ILE A 335 -22.84 -20.31 0.45
CA ILE A 335 -23.38 -19.19 1.22
C ILE A 335 -22.84 -19.20 2.65
N LEU A 336 -22.72 -20.38 3.27
CA LEU A 336 -22.03 -20.53 4.56
C LEU A 336 -20.59 -19.99 4.49
N GLY A 337 -19.85 -20.40 3.47
CA GLY A 337 -18.49 -19.90 3.26
C GLY A 337 -18.43 -18.39 3.12
N LYS A 338 -19.33 -17.78 2.33
CA LYS A 338 -19.44 -16.32 2.17
C LYS A 338 -19.82 -15.61 3.47
N TRP A 339 -20.75 -16.15 4.23
CA TRP A 339 -21.12 -15.58 5.52
C TRP A 339 -19.95 -15.56 6.49
N LEU A 340 -19.25 -16.70 6.64
CA LEU A 340 -18.05 -16.80 7.49
C LEU A 340 -16.92 -15.87 7.00
N GLU A 341 -16.75 -15.72 5.70
CA GLU A 341 -15.79 -14.81 5.07
C GLU A 341 -16.09 -13.35 5.45
N VAL A 342 -17.32 -12.87 5.26
CA VAL A 342 -17.72 -11.49 5.60
C VAL A 342 -17.59 -11.22 7.09
N GLN A 343 -17.96 -12.20 7.93
CA GLN A 343 -17.76 -12.12 9.38
C GLN A 343 -16.27 -12.00 9.76
N ALA A 344 -15.41 -12.76 9.11
CA ALA A 344 -13.97 -12.75 9.36
C ALA A 344 -13.31 -11.46 8.86
N LYS A 345 -13.70 -10.97 7.67
CA LYS A 345 -13.29 -9.65 7.14
C LYS A 345 -13.64 -8.51 8.11
N GLY A 346 -14.77 -8.59 8.80
CA GLY A 346 -15.16 -7.59 9.81
C GLY A 346 -14.13 -7.45 10.94
N ARG A 347 -13.50 -8.54 11.34
CA ARG A 347 -12.48 -8.54 12.39
C ARG A 347 -11.14 -7.94 11.93
N THR A 348 -10.82 -7.93 10.65
CA THR A 348 -9.55 -7.37 10.15
C THR A 348 -9.51 -5.83 10.22
N SER A 349 -10.65 -5.15 10.23
CA SER A 349 -10.77 -3.68 10.34
C SER A 349 -10.86 -3.15 11.78
N ASP A 350 -10.70 -4.00 12.80
CA ASP A 350 -10.88 -3.57 14.20
C ASP A 350 -9.85 -2.54 14.66
N ALA A 351 -8.64 -2.53 14.08
CA ALA A 351 -7.60 -1.54 14.41
C ALA A 351 -8.04 -0.11 14.05
N ILE A 352 -8.59 0.10 12.86
CA ILE A 352 -9.12 1.42 12.46
C ILE A 352 -10.27 1.85 13.37
N LYS A 353 -11.18 0.93 13.70
CA LYS A 353 -12.30 1.26 14.61
C LYS A 353 -11.81 1.70 15.98
N LYS A 354 -10.73 1.11 16.48
CA LYS A 354 -10.09 1.54 17.73
C LYS A 354 -9.53 2.95 17.60
N LEU A 355 -8.80 3.26 16.51
CA LEU A 355 -8.26 4.60 16.26
C LEU A 355 -9.39 5.64 16.15
N MET A 356 -10.44 5.36 15.38
CA MET A 356 -11.62 6.22 15.28
C MET A 356 -12.33 6.41 16.64
N GLY A 357 -12.33 5.38 17.48
CA GLY A 357 -12.87 5.44 18.85
C GLY A 357 -12.08 6.34 19.79
N LEU A 358 -10.86 6.78 19.41
CA LEU A 358 -10.06 7.73 20.19
C LEU A 358 -10.55 9.16 20.05
N GLN A 359 -11.12 9.52 18.91
CA GLN A 359 -11.61 10.86 18.64
C GLN A 359 -12.66 11.27 19.69
N ALA A 360 -12.49 12.46 20.26
CA ALA A 360 -13.49 13.05 21.13
C ALA A 360 -14.74 13.41 20.32
N LYS A 361 -15.91 13.36 20.91
CA LYS A 361 -17.15 13.77 20.24
C LYS A 361 -17.46 15.25 20.43
N THR A 362 -17.03 15.81 21.54
CA THR A 362 -17.25 17.20 21.93
C THR A 362 -15.95 17.81 22.42
N ALA A 363 -15.84 19.11 22.30
CA ALA A 363 -14.75 19.93 22.82
C ALA A 363 -15.34 21.00 23.75
N ARG A 364 -14.62 21.28 24.83
CA ARG A 364 -14.96 22.36 25.75
C ARG A 364 -14.13 23.59 25.42
N VAL A 365 -14.76 24.51 24.71
CA VAL A 365 -14.11 25.72 24.18
C VAL A 365 -14.44 26.94 25.03
N ILE A 366 -13.46 27.79 25.21
CA ILE A 366 -13.61 29.10 25.91
C ILE A 366 -13.71 30.18 24.83
N ARG A 367 -14.93 30.70 24.63
CA ARG A 367 -15.18 31.85 23.73
C ARG A 367 -15.83 32.97 24.51
N ASN A 368 -15.34 34.20 24.38
CA ASN A 368 -15.85 35.37 25.08
C ASN A 368 -15.92 35.20 26.62
N ASN A 369 -14.92 34.58 27.20
CA ASN A 369 -14.85 34.24 28.64
C ASN A 369 -15.97 33.25 29.11
N GLN A 370 -16.66 32.59 28.21
CA GLN A 370 -17.67 31.57 28.55
C GLN A 370 -17.18 30.20 28.04
N THR A 371 -17.33 29.22 28.92
CA THR A 371 -17.00 27.82 28.57
C THR A 371 -18.20 27.15 27.94
N LEU A 372 -18.06 26.66 26.72
CA LEU A 372 -19.11 26.03 25.91
C LEU A 372 -18.66 24.63 25.50
N ASP A 373 -19.53 23.65 25.69
CA ASP A 373 -19.34 22.31 25.13
C ASP A 373 -19.94 22.28 23.71
N ILE A 374 -19.10 22.15 22.70
CA ILE A 374 -19.49 22.13 21.30
C ILE A 374 -19.11 20.81 20.62
N PRO A 375 -19.79 20.38 19.56
CA PRO A 375 -19.33 19.28 18.73
C PRO A 375 -17.94 19.54 18.17
N ILE A 376 -17.11 18.48 18.02
CA ILE A 376 -15.72 18.62 17.60
C ILE A 376 -15.55 19.28 16.21
N ASP A 377 -16.53 19.08 15.33
CA ASP A 377 -16.57 19.66 13.97
C ASP A 377 -16.81 21.18 13.95
N GLN A 378 -17.16 21.77 15.07
CA GLN A 378 -17.36 23.22 15.23
C GLN A 378 -16.17 23.92 15.88
N VAL A 379 -15.13 23.17 16.22
CA VAL A 379 -13.86 23.73 16.71
C VAL A 379 -13.11 24.34 15.52
N VAL A 380 -12.64 25.55 15.68
CA VAL A 380 -11.87 26.27 14.65
C VAL A 380 -10.45 26.55 15.14
N HIS A 381 -9.58 26.91 14.21
CA HIS A 381 -8.23 27.36 14.55
C HIS A 381 -8.28 28.51 15.57
N ASP A 382 -7.30 28.54 16.44
CA ASP A 382 -7.14 29.52 17.51
C ASP A 382 -8.16 29.46 18.66
N ASP A 383 -9.12 28.52 18.64
CA ASP A 383 -9.99 28.27 19.78
C ASP A 383 -9.17 27.84 21.01
N VAL A 384 -9.47 28.44 22.17
CA VAL A 384 -8.90 28.00 23.45
C VAL A 384 -9.78 26.90 24.02
N THR A 385 -9.20 25.73 24.24
CA THR A 385 -9.92 24.54 24.70
C THR A 385 -9.43 24.10 26.05
N LEU A 386 -10.35 23.81 26.99
CA LEU A 386 -10.06 23.31 28.33
C LEU A 386 -10.21 21.80 28.40
N VAL A 387 -9.19 21.11 28.92
CA VAL A 387 -9.20 19.64 29.12
C VAL A 387 -8.98 19.34 30.60
N ARG A 388 -9.89 18.59 31.21
CA ARG A 388 -9.86 18.15 32.60
C ARG A 388 -9.26 16.75 32.75
N PRO A 389 -8.87 16.33 33.93
CA PRO A 389 -8.41 14.96 34.18
C PRO A 389 -9.45 13.92 33.74
N GLY A 390 -8.99 12.89 33.04
CA GLY A 390 -9.84 11.83 32.48
C GLY A 390 -10.54 12.18 31.19
N GLU A 391 -10.41 13.41 30.67
CA GLU A 391 -10.96 13.80 29.39
C GLU A 391 -9.96 13.56 28.23
N LYS A 392 -10.49 13.33 27.04
CA LYS A 392 -9.68 13.26 25.83
C LYS A 392 -9.36 14.65 25.31
N VAL A 393 -8.15 14.84 24.81
CA VAL A 393 -7.78 16.03 24.05
C VAL A 393 -8.57 16.03 22.73
N PRO A 394 -9.38 17.07 22.44
CA PRO A 394 -10.27 17.01 21.28
C PRO A 394 -9.56 17.21 19.94
N VAL A 395 -8.62 18.15 19.83
CA VAL A 395 -7.88 18.54 18.62
C VAL A 395 -6.41 18.80 18.96
N ASP A 396 -5.55 18.93 17.95
CA ASP A 396 -4.14 19.22 18.18
C ASP A 396 -3.95 20.71 18.53
N GLY A 397 -3.05 20.99 19.46
CA GLY A 397 -2.80 22.38 19.88
C GLY A 397 -1.57 22.56 20.76
N MET A 398 -1.39 23.78 21.25
CA MET A 398 -0.29 24.19 22.15
C MET A 398 -0.86 24.65 23.46
N ILE A 399 -0.30 24.18 24.58
CA ILE A 399 -0.73 24.56 25.93
C ILE A 399 -0.41 26.01 26.16
N VAL A 400 -1.43 26.78 26.57
CA VAL A 400 -1.29 28.20 26.90
C VAL A 400 -1.36 28.43 28.41
N LYS A 401 -1.96 27.48 29.18
CA LYS A 401 -2.07 27.60 30.64
C LYS A 401 -2.26 26.23 31.28
N GLY A 402 -1.58 26.03 32.44
CA GLY A 402 -1.66 24.77 33.19
C GLY A 402 -0.59 23.75 32.79
N SER A 403 -0.63 22.59 33.40
CA SER A 403 0.27 21.47 33.12
C SER A 403 -0.43 20.17 33.50
N SER A 404 -0.06 19.09 32.83
CA SER A 404 -0.60 17.73 33.11
C SER A 404 0.26 16.62 32.53
N ALA A 405 0.09 15.42 33.07
CA ALA A 405 0.57 14.20 32.44
C ALA A 405 -0.48 13.69 31.43
N VAL A 406 -0.11 13.60 30.20
CA VAL A 406 -0.96 13.17 29.09
C VAL A 406 -0.54 11.77 28.61
N ASP A 407 -1.49 10.86 28.56
CA ASP A 407 -1.29 9.50 28.04
C ASP A 407 -1.44 9.53 26.51
N GLU A 408 -0.31 9.44 25.84
CA GLU A 408 -0.20 9.41 24.37
C GLU A 408 -0.07 7.97 23.83
N SER A 409 -0.19 6.96 24.71
CA SER A 409 0.07 5.54 24.37
C SER A 409 -0.72 5.00 23.18
N MET A 410 -1.91 5.53 22.96
CA MET A 410 -2.78 5.10 21.86
C MET A 410 -2.32 5.61 20.49
N ILE A 411 -1.48 6.64 20.45
CA ILE A 411 -0.91 7.23 19.23
C ILE A 411 0.57 6.87 19.11
N THR A 412 1.34 7.12 20.18
CA THR A 412 2.77 6.81 20.18
C THR A 412 3.08 5.35 20.51
N GLY A 413 2.20 4.64 21.21
CA GLY A 413 2.42 3.30 21.75
C GLY A 413 3.34 3.26 22.99
N GLU A 414 3.67 4.40 23.59
CA GLU A 414 4.43 4.47 24.82
C GLU A 414 3.50 4.39 26.03
N SER A 415 3.81 3.51 26.97
CA SER A 415 2.90 3.23 28.10
C SER A 415 2.98 4.26 29.22
N LEU A 416 4.01 5.08 29.26
CA LEU A 416 4.19 6.10 30.30
C LEU A 416 3.56 7.43 29.84
N PRO A 417 2.73 8.08 30.70
CA PRO A 417 2.23 9.41 30.41
C PRO A 417 3.38 10.44 30.33
N VAL A 418 3.26 11.36 29.39
CA VAL A 418 4.25 12.41 29.13
C VAL A 418 3.81 13.68 29.87
N GLU A 419 4.70 14.27 30.65
CA GLU A 419 4.44 15.57 31.28
C GLU A 419 4.45 16.68 30.23
N LYS A 420 3.41 17.49 30.23
CA LYS A 420 3.19 18.61 29.31
C LYS A 420 3.04 19.91 30.11
N GLN A 421 3.71 20.94 29.65
CA GLN A 421 3.74 22.27 30.25
C GLN A 421 3.34 23.36 29.24
N VAL A 422 3.30 24.60 29.66
CA VAL A 422 3.02 25.72 28.74
C VAL A 422 4.03 25.76 27.59
N ASN A 423 3.55 25.96 26.38
CA ASN A 423 4.23 25.87 25.07
C ASN A 423 4.51 24.48 24.57
N ASP A 424 4.13 23.41 25.29
CA ASP A 424 4.19 22.07 24.74
C ASP A 424 2.98 21.78 23.83
N THR A 425 3.20 20.95 22.82
CA THR A 425 2.15 20.49 21.91
C THR A 425 1.38 19.31 22.51
N VAL A 426 0.07 19.28 22.29
CA VAL A 426 -0.83 18.18 22.64
C VAL A 426 -1.52 17.67 21.37
N VAL A 427 -1.75 16.37 21.33
CA VAL A 427 -2.31 15.68 20.15
C VAL A 427 -3.75 15.23 20.44
N GLY A 428 -4.65 15.49 19.51
CA GLY A 428 -6.05 15.07 19.59
C GLY A 428 -6.20 13.55 19.69
N GLY A 429 -7.11 13.11 20.58
CA GLY A 429 -7.33 11.68 20.86
C GLY A 429 -6.52 11.11 22.00
N THR A 430 -5.53 11.84 22.52
CA THR A 430 -4.77 11.47 23.75
C THR A 430 -5.60 11.68 25.00
N MET A 431 -5.20 11.06 26.11
CA MET A 431 -5.97 11.09 27.37
C MET A 431 -5.26 11.91 28.45
N ASN A 432 -5.90 12.96 28.94
CA ASN A 432 -5.40 13.72 30.08
C ASN A 432 -5.55 12.91 31.37
N LYS A 433 -4.49 12.82 32.21
CA LYS A 433 -4.49 11.98 33.42
C LYS A 433 -4.67 12.75 34.73
N THR A 434 -3.86 13.77 34.97
CA THR A 434 -3.73 14.34 36.31
C THR A 434 -4.22 15.76 36.46
N GLY A 435 -3.60 16.72 35.79
CA GLY A 435 -3.90 18.16 35.86
C GLY A 435 -5.00 18.59 34.88
N SER A 436 -5.32 19.88 34.90
CA SER A 436 -6.13 20.52 33.87
C SER A 436 -5.30 21.56 33.13
N PHE A 437 -5.51 21.68 31.85
CA PHE A 437 -4.81 22.66 31.03
C PHE A 437 -5.72 23.28 30.00
N GLU A 438 -5.39 24.51 29.62
CA GLU A 438 -5.97 25.22 28.50
C GLU A 438 -4.97 25.21 27.34
N PHE A 439 -5.42 24.86 26.14
CA PHE A 439 -4.58 24.86 24.97
C PHE A 439 -5.26 25.58 23.80
N LYS A 440 -4.46 26.18 22.94
CA LYS A 440 -4.90 26.84 21.72
C LYS A 440 -4.88 25.83 20.56
N ALA A 441 -6.01 25.66 19.86
CA ALA A 441 -6.14 24.76 18.75
C ALA A 441 -5.28 25.21 17.55
N ILE A 442 -4.39 24.34 17.06
CA ILE A 442 -3.51 24.59 15.91
C ILE A 442 -3.97 23.81 14.68
N ARG A 443 -4.40 22.55 14.85
CA ARG A 443 -4.92 21.72 13.76
C ARG A 443 -6.31 21.20 14.14
N VAL A 444 -7.26 21.34 13.23
CA VAL A 444 -8.66 20.99 13.47
C VAL A 444 -9.22 20.12 12.35
N GLY A 445 -10.28 19.36 12.63
CA GLY A 445 -10.97 18.55 11.62
C GLY A 445 -10.07 17.51 10.96
N SER A 446 -9.94 17.57 9.62
CA SER A 446 -9.12 16.63 8.83
C SER A 446 -7.61 16.85 8.97
N GLU A 447 -7.19 18.00 9.49
CA GLU A 447 -5.78 18.35 9.64
C GLU A 447 -5.17 17.78 10.94
N THR A 448 -5.99 17.29 11.88
CA THR A 448 -5.48 16.70 13.14
C THR A 448 -4.62 15.48 12.85
N THR A 449 -3.57 15.30 13.64
CA THR A 449 -2.66 14.14 13.55
C THR A 449 -3.43 12.82 13.55
N LEU A 450 -4.43 12.67 14.42
CA LEU A 450 -5.26 11.47 14.46
C LEU A 450 -6.05 11.25 13.15
N SER A 451 -6.61 12.32 12.56
CA SER A 451 -7.32 12.24 11.28
C SER A 451 -6.39 11.84 10.14
N GLN A 452 -5.17 12.39 10.12
CA GLN A 452 -4.14 12.02 9.13
C GLN A 452 -3.72 10.55 9.30
N ILE A 453 -3.52 10.06 10.52
CA ILE A 453 -3.21 8.65 10.80
C ILE A 453 -4.33 7.76 10.27
N ILE A 454 -5.60 8.07 10.56
CA ILE A 454 -6.75 7.31 10.10
C ILE A 454 -6.77 7.28 8.56
N ARG A 455 -6.60 8.43 7.91
CA ARG A 455 -6.55 8.54 6.45
C ARG A 455 -5.45 7.69 5.84
N LEU A 456 -4.22 7.75 6.35
CA LEU A 456 -3.09 6.95 5.86
C LEU A 456 -3.35 5.44 6.00
N VAL A 457 -3.98 5.00 7.10
CA VAL A 457 -4.33 3.58 7.30
C VAL A 457 -5.47 3.16 6.36
N GLU A 458 -6.44 4.03 6.07
CA GLU A 458 -7.51 3.77 5.10
C GLU A 458 -6.98 3.70 3.66
N GLU A 459 -6.09 4.62 3.26
CA GLU A 459 -5.41 4.59 1.96
C GLU A 459 -4.59 3.32 1.80
N ALA A 460 -3.86 2.92 2.86
CA ALA A 460 -3.11 1.67 2.88
C ALA A 460 -3.98 0.43 2.63
N GLN A 461 -5.18 0.41 3.19
CA GLN A 461 -6.13 -0.69 2.97
C GLN A 461 -6.71 -0.69 1.56
N GLY A 462 -6.80 0.48 0.92
CA GLY A 462 -7.26 0.64 -0.47
C GLY A 462 -6.21 0.27 -1.51
N SER A 463 -4.92 0.31 -1.15
CA SER A 463 -3.82 0.09 -2.09
C SER A 463 -3.66 -1.39 -2.48
N LYS A 464 -3.12 -1.62 -3.68
CA LYS A 464 -2.70 -2.96 -4.13
C LYS A 464 -1.21 -3.17 -3.90
N ALA A 465 -0.83 -4.41 -3.59
CA ALA A 465 0.57 -4.82 -3.59
C ALA A 465 0.91 -5.48 -4.93
N PRO A 466 2.15 -5.37 -5.44
CA PRO A 466 2.59 -6.06 -6.65
C PRO A 466 2.32 -7.59 -6.62
N ILE A 467 2.48 -8.21 -5.47
CA ILE A 467 2.15 -9.64 -5.27
C ILE A 467 0.65 -9.94 -5.47
N GLN A 468 -0.23 -8.97 -5.29
CA GLN A 468 -1.67 -9.13 -5.56
C GLN A 468 -1.95 -9.21 -7.07
N ASP A 469 -1.27 -8.39 -7.88
CA ASP A 469 -1.40 -8.43 -9.34
C ASP A 469 -0.95 -9.79 -9.90
N PHE A 470 0.08 -10.39 -9.30
CA PHE A 470 0.50 -11.74 -9.63
C PHE A 470 -0.60 -12.77 -9.31
N ALA A 471 -1.24 -12.69 -8.15
CA ALA A 471 -2.35 -13.57 -7.78
C ALA A 471 -3.56 -13.39 -8.71
N ASP A 472 -3.87 -12.16 -9.10
CA ASP A 472 -4.97 -11.83 -10.01
C ASP A 472 -4.70 -12.38 -11.42
N LYS A 473 -3.47 -12.30 -11.93
CA LYS A 473 -3.06 -12.93 -13.19
C LYS A 473 -3.22 -14.45 -13.15
N ILE A 474 -2.76 -15.09 -12.06
CA ILE A 474 -2.96 -16.54 -11.87
C ILE A 474 -4.46 -16.87 -11.94
N SER A 475 -5.31 -16.15 -11.22
CA SER A 475 -6.76 -16.37 -11.23
C SER A 475 -7.37 -16.28 -12.63
N ALA A 476 -6.92 -15.33 -13.44
CA ALA A 476 -7.42 -15.12 -14.80
C ALA A 476 -7.17 -16.30 -15.74
N TYR A 477 -6.02 -16.97 -15.60
CA TYR A 477 -5.70 -18.17 -16.38
C TYR A 477 -6.26 -19.45 -15.77
N PHE A 478 -6.33 -19.51 -14.44
CA PHE A 478 -6.72 -20.70 -13.69
C PHE A 478 -8.16 -21.12 -14.00
N VAL A 479 -9.12 -20.21 -14.00
CA VAL A 479 -10.54 -20.53 -14.20
C VAL A 479 -10.82 -21.14 -15.58
N PRO A 480 -10.37 -20.56 -16.72
CA PRO A 480 -10.51 -21.21 -18.02
C PRO A 480 -9.84 -22.59 -18.12
N THR A 481 -8.63 -22.72 -17.54
CA THR A 481 -7.90 -24.00 -17.53
C THR A 481 -8.68 -25.09 -16.80
N VAL A 482 -9.27 -24.74 -15.66
CA VAL A 482 -10.08 -25.68 -14.88
C VAL A 482 -11.36 -26.10 -15.61
N ILE A 483 -12.02 -25.17 -16.29
CA ILE A 483 -13.18 -25.52 -17.15
C ILE A 483 -12.73 -26.52 -18.21
N GLY A 484 -11.57 -26.32 -18.83
CA GLY A 484 -10.98 -27.27 -19.78
C GLY A 484 -10.73 -28.65 -19.15
N ILE A 485 -10.15 -28.70 -17.96
CA ILE A 485 -9.92 -29.95 -17.20
C ILE A 485 -11.25 -30.65 -16.88
N ALA A 486 -12.27 -29.90 -16.47
CA ALA A 486 -13.58 -30.48 -16.17
C ALA A 486 -14.24 -31.10 -17.41
N ILE A 487 -14.17 -30.37 -18.53
CA ILE A 487 -14.67 -30.90 -19.83
C ILE A 487 -13.88 -32.16 -20.23
N LEU A 488 -12.56 -32.10 -20.12
CA LEU A 488 -11.70 -33.25 -20.40
C LEU A 488 -12.02 -34.44 -19.50
N THR A 489 -12.23 -34.21 -18.21
CA THR A 489 -12.65 -35.22 -17.22
C THR A 489 -13.96 -35.90 -17.70
N PHE A 490 -14.95 -35.09 -18.11
CA PHE A 490 -16.21 -35.60 -18.61
C PHE A 490 -16.00 -36.48 -19.88
N ILE A 491 -15.23 -35.97 -20.84
CA ILE A 491 -14.96 -36.67 -22.11
C ILE A 491 -14.26 -38.03 -21.85
N ILE A 492 -13.24 -38.03 -21.00
CA ILE A 492 -12.50 -39.26 -20.66
C ILE A 492 -13.40 -40.29 -20.00
N TRP A 493 -14.17 -39.93 -18.99
CA TRP A 493 -15.01 -40.86 -18.28
C TRP A 493 -16.17 -41.37 -19.16
N PHE A 494 -16.84 -40.49 -19.90
CA PHE A 494 -18.01 -40.88 -20.68
C PHE A 494 -17.66 -41.61 -21.98
N PHE A 495 -16.73 -41.07 -22.78
CA PHE A 495 -16.44 -41.61 -24.09
C PHE A 495 -15.29 -42.64 -24.08
N ALA A 496 -14.23 -42.42 -23.30
CA ALA A 496 -13.07 -43.30 -23.34
C ALA A 496 -13.20 -44.46 -22.36
N LEU A 497 -13.77 -44.26 -21.17
CA LEU A 497 -13.90 -45.27 -20.13
C LEU A 497 -15.32 -45.88 -20.04
N GLY A 498 -16.29 -45.41 -20.82
CA GLY A 498 -17.65 -45.94 -20.86
C GLY A 498 -18.43 -45.81 -19.54
N ALA A 499 -18.10 -44.84 -18.70
CA ALA A 499 -18.82 -44.59 -17.46
C ALA A 499 -20.22 -44.04 -17.75
N THR A 500 -21.14 -44.17 -16.77
CA THR A 500 -22.47 -43.61 -16.88
C THR A 500 -22.45 -42.08 -17.02
N LEU A 501 -23.49 -41.51 -17.67
CA LEU A 501 -23.62 -40.07 -17.82
C LEU A 501 -23.62 -39.37 -16.48
N SER A 502 -24.33 -39.96 -15.48
CA SER A 502 -24.39 -39.38 -14.13
C SER A 502 -23.02 -39.35 -13.43
N PHE A 503 -22.26 -40.44 -13.57
CA PHE A 503 -20.91 -40.51 -13.04
C PHE A 503 -19.99 -39.44 -13.62
N SER A 504 -20.04 -39.28 -14.94
CA SER A 504 -19.20 -38.33 -15.67
C SER A 504 -19.60 -36.87 -15.40
N LEU A 505 -20.89 -36.56 -15.31
CA LEU A 505 -21.41 -35.22 -14.94
C LEU A 505 -21.08 -34.84 -13.49
N MET A 506 -21.17 -35.82 -12.58
CA MET A 506 -20.81 -35.54 -11.17
C MET A 506 -19.29 -35.33 -11.00
N ALA A 507 -18.45 -36.01 -11.78
CA ALA A 507 -17.00 -35.74 -11.80
C ALA A 507 -16.72 -34.35 -12.39
N PHE A 508 -17.35 -33.98 -13.50
CA PHE A 508 -17.26 -32.62 -14.06
C PHE A 508 -17.66 -31.55 -13.04
N THR A 509 -18.81 -31.73 -12.37
CA THR A 509 -19.29 -30.79 -11.35
C THR A 509 -18.35 -30.70 -10.18
N ALA A 510 -17.83 -31.81 -9.68
CA ALA A 510 -16.87 -31.83 -8.55
C ALA A 510 -15.58 -31.08 -8.90
N VAL A 511 -15.03 -31.24 -10.10
CA VAL A 511 -13.85 -30.51 -10.58
C VAL A 511 -14.12 -29.01 -10.65
N ILE A 512 -15.24 -28.61 -11.22
CA ILE A 512 -15.61 -27.19 -11.32
C ILE A 512 -15.72 -26.55 -9.93
N VAL A 513 -16.33 -27.24 -8.99
CA VAL A 513 -16.57 -26.70 -7.64
C VAL A 513 -15.28 -26.61 -6.83
N ILE A 514 -14.50 -27.70 -6.75
CA ILE A 514 -13.27 -27.72 -5.92
C ILE A 514 -12.24 -26.73 -6.42
N ALA A 515 -12.24 -26.42 -7.70
CA ALA A 515 -11.25 -25.58 -8.32
C ALA A 515 -11.51 -24.07 -8.18
N CYS A 516 -12.57 -23.66 -7.48
CA CYS A 516 -12.80 -22.24 -7.25
C CYS A 516 -11.67 -21.59 -6.43
N PRO A 517 -10.91 -20.61 -6.95
CA PRO A 517 -9.83 -19.95 -6.23
C PRO A 517 -10.34 -18.86 -5.29
N CYS A 518 -11.43 -19.13 -4.53
CA CYS A 518 -12.12 -18.13 -3.71
C CYS A 518 -11.20 -17.51 -2.65
N ALA A 519 -10.36 -18.33 -2.02
CA ALA A 519 -9.42 -17.92 -0.99
C ALA A 519 -8.25 -17.06 -1.53
N LEU A 520 -7.90 -17.20 -2.82
CA LEU A 520 -6.77 -16.49 -3.42
C LEU A 520 -6.98 -14.97 -3.45
N GLY A 521 -8.20 -14.53 -3.77
CA GLY A 521 -8.56 -13.11 -3.74
C GLY A 521 -8.53 -12.46 -2.35
N LEU A 522 -8.53 -13.28 -1.28
CA LEU A 522 -8.45 -12.84 0.11
C LEU A 522 -7.03 -12.88 0.67
N ALA A 523 -6.15 -13.65 0.06
CA ALA A 523 -4.84 -14.00 0.60
C ALA A 523 -3.98 -12.76 0.91
N THR A 524 -3.92 -11.81 -0.01
CA THR A 524 -3.13 -10.59 0.10
C THR A 524 -3.84 -9.50 0.92
N PRO A 525 -5.08 -9.09 0.58
CA PRO A 525 -5.71 -7.95 1.25
C PRO A 525 -5.94 -8.17 2.74
N THR A 526 -6.33 -9.38 3.16
CA THR A 526 -6.57 -9.65 4.59
C THR A 526 -5.29 -9.55 5.43
N ALA A 527 -4.16 -10.03 4.89
CA ALA A 527 -2.88 -9.93 5.57
C ALA A 527 -2.37 -8.48 5.63
N ILE A 528 -2.52 -7.70 4.54
CA ILE A 528 -2.18 -6.27 4.52
C ILE A 528 -3.02 -5.52 5.57
N MET A 529 -4.35 -5.71 5.58
CA MET A 529 -5.24 -5.03 6.53
C MET A 529 -4.86 -5.31 7.99
N VAL A 530 -4.53 -6.55 8.33
CA VAL A 530 -4.12 -6.91 9.70
C VAL A 530 -2.72 -6.39 9.99
N GLY A 531 -1.79 -6.50 9.04
CA GLY A 531 -0.40 -6.06 9.18
C GLY A 531 -0.27 -4.55 9.33
N THR A 532 -0.91 -3.77 8.45
CA THR A 532 -0.92 -2.29 8.53
C THR A 532 -1.64 -1.80 9.77
N GLY A 533 -2.77 -2.44 10.13
CA GLY A 533 -3.48 -2.14 11.37
C GLY A 533 -2.63 -2.44 12.61
N LYS A 534 -1.86 -3.55 12.58
CA LYS A 534 -0.94 -3.87 13.68
C LYS A 534 0.25 -2.91 13.71
N GLY A 535 0.74 -2.46 12.57
CA GLY A 535 1.74 -1.40 12.46
C GLY A 535 1.26 -0.12 13.14
N ALA A 536 0.06 0.34 12.81
CA ALA A 536 -0.54 1.54 13.37
C ALA A 536 -0.69 1.47 14.91
N GLU A 537 -1.05 0.30 15.48
CA GLU A 537 -1.08 0.07 16.95
C GLU A 537 0.32 0.27 17.58
N HIS A 538 1.39 0.16 16.83
CA HIS A 538 2.77 0.36 17.28
C HIS A 538 3.39 1.70 16.84
N GLY A 539 2.61 2.61 16.27
CA GLY A 539 3.10 3.88 15.74
C GLY A 539 3.84 3.76 14.40
N LEU A 540 3.64 2.66 13.66
CA LEU A 540 4.22 2.40 12.35
C LEU A 540 3.14 2.51 11.28
N LEU A 541 3.10 3.61 10.54
CA LEU A 541 2.13 3.83 9.47
C LEU A 541 2.72 3.38 8.14
N ILE A 542 2.24 2.26 7.63
CA ILE A 542 2.65 1.71 6.34
C ILE A 542 1.60 2.11 5.31
N LYS A 543 1.96 2.88 4.31
CA LYS A 543 1.04 3.47 3.31
C LYS A 543 0.58 2.49 2.22
N GLY A 544 0.56 1.20 2.52
CA GLY A 544 -0.02 0.25 1.59
C GLY A 544 0.77 -1.01 1.34
N GLY A 545 0.35 -1.75 0.33
CA GLY A 545 0.95 -3.02 -0.05
C GLY A 545 2.32 -2.89 -0.71
N GLU A 546 2.52 -1.84 -1.51
CA GLU A 546 3.79 -1.60 -2.21
C GLU A 546 4.94 -1.29 -1.25
N PRO A 547 4.86 -0.31 -0.32
CA PRO A 547 5.90 -0.08 0.68
C PRO A 547 6.15 -1.30 1.58
N LEU A 548 5.10 -2.06 1.89
CA LEU A 548 5.18 -3.28 2.68
C LEU A 548 5.98 -4.37 1.96
N GLU A 549 5.80 -4.52 0.64
CA GLU A 549 6.55 -5.44 -0.19
C GLU A 549 7.98 -4.95 -0.43
N ALA A 550 8.16 -3.67 -0.73
CA ALA A 550 9.47 -3.05 -0.91
C ALA A 550 10.37 -3.26 0.32
N ALA A 551 9.83 -3.07 1.54
CA ALA A 551 10.55 -3.29 2.79
C ALA A 551 11.15 -4.71 2.92
N CYS A 552 10.58 -5.71 2.25
CA CYS A 552 11.10 -7.08 2.26
C CYS A 552 12.38 -7.24 1.44
N HIS A 553 12.54 -6.42 0.43
CA HIS A 553 13.64 -6.52 -0.54
C HIS A 553 14.80 -5.58 -0.25
N ILE A 554 14.66 -4.68 0.74
CA ILE A 554 15.70 -3.75 1.14
C ILE A 554 16.93 -4.52 1.65
N ASN A 555 18.08 -4.15 1.08
CA ASN A 555 19.40 -4.64 1.47
C ASN A 555 20.33 -3.52 1.96
N THR A 556 19.98 -2.27 1.68
CA THR A 556 20.77 -1.09 2.08
C THR A 556 19.85 -0.02 2.66
N ILE A 557 20.20 0.54 3.81
CA ILE A 557 19.49 1.68 4.42
C ILE A 557 20.43 2.87 4.49
N VAL A 558 19.96 4.01 4.04
CA VAL A 558 20.64 5.30 4.13
C VAL A 558 19.91 6.15 5.16
N PHE A 559 20.60 6.51 6.23
CA PHE A 559 20.09 7.44 7.24
C PHE A 559 20.59 8.84 6.95
N ASP A 560 19.70 9.82 6.97
CA ASP A 560 20.15 11.19 7.19
C ASP A 560 20.75 11.33 8.59
N LYS A 561 21.69 12.25 8.76
CA LYS A 561 22.32 12.50 10.05
C LYS A 561 21.40 13.33 10.95
N THR A 562 21.07 14.56 10.49
CA THR A 562 20.49 15.61 11.32
C THR A 562 19.01 15.36 11.60
N GLY A 563 18.60 15.38 12.88
CA GLY A 563 17.20 15.10 13.27
C GLY A 563 16.81 13.62 13.16
N THR A 564 17.55 12.82 12.39
CA THR A 564 17.32 11.38 12.20
C THR A 564 18.20 10.57 13.14
N LEU A 565 19.52 10.45 12.89
CA LEU A 565 20.48 9.77 13.78
C LEU A 565 20.80 10.60 15.04
N THR A 566 20.68 11.90 14.94
CA THR A 566 20.92 12.87 15.99
C THR A 566 19.62 13.54 16.42
N ASN A 567 19.65 14.30 17.52
CA ASN A 567 18.47 14.96 18.06
C ASN A 567 18.00 16.16 17.23
N GLY A 568 18.80 16.64 16.27
CA GLY A 568 18.51 17.80 15.43
C GLY A 568 18.50 19.14 16.19
N LYS A 569 18.98 19.11 17.42
CA LYS A 569 19.12 20.29 18.28
C LYS A 569 20.60 20.45 18.60
N PRO A 570 21.36 21.18 17.76
CA PRO A 570 22.76 21.45 18.03
C PRO A 570 22.89 22.29 19.32
N VAL A 571 23.93 22.01 20.08
CA VAL A 571 24.27 22.76 21.30
C VAL A 571 25.73 23.21 21.23
N VAL A 572 26.02 24.40 21.74
CA VAL A 572 27.41 24.88 21.85
C VAL A 572 28.10 24.07 22.95
N THR A 573 29.22 23.44 22.60
CA THR A 573 30.00 22.60 23.49
C THR A 573 31.36 23.22 23.85
N ASP A 574 31.92 24.02 22.95
CA ASP A 574 33.24 24.62 23.12
C ASP A 574 33.25 26.04 22.57
N THR A 575 33.88 26.93 23.29
CA THR A 575 34.24 28.26 22.84
C THR A 575 35.73 28.44 23.10
N ILE A 576 36.49 28.76 22.08
CA ILE A 576 37.95 28.86 22.16
C ILE A 576 38.36 30.25 21.65
N SER A 577 38.89 31.06 22.49
CA SER A 577 39.53 32.29 22.06
C SER A 577 40.97 32.00 21.54
N LEU A 578 41.38 32.71 20.49
CA LEU A 578 42.67 32.59 19.83
C LEU A 578 43.55 33.84 19.92
N LYS A 579 42.95 34.95 20.44
CA LYS A 579 43.62 36.23 20.60
C LYS A 579 43.28 36.82 21.96
N GLU A 580 43.48 38.13 22.18
CA GLU A 580 43.24 38.84 23.41
C GLU A 580 41.76 39.03 23.79
N LEU A 581 40.85 38.45 23.04
CA LEU A 581 39.40 38.42 23.32
C LEU A 581 39.10 37.39 24.42
N ASP A 582 38.10 37.68 25.25
CA ASP A 582 37.55 36.65 26.14
C ASP A 582 36.62 35.69 25.38
N GLU A 583 36.39 34.48 25.92
CA GLU A 583 35.47 33.50 25.33
C GLU A 583 34.04 34.02 25.21
N ASP A 584 33.62 34.86 26.20
CA ASP A 584 32.31 35.49 26.15
C ASP A 584 32.22 36.59 25.07
N GLU A 585 33.31 37.31 24.78
CA GLU A 585 33.37 38.26 23.67
C GLU A 585 33.27 37.54 22.31
N VAL A 586 33.91 36.38 22.15
CA VAL A 586 33.81 35.53 20.97
C VAL A 586 32.35 35.11 20.76
N LEU A 587 31.67 34.68 21.83
CA LEU A 587 30.25 34.32 21.81
C LEU A 587 29.34 35.50 21.45
N ILE A 588 29.54 36.65 22.06
CA ILE A 588 28.76 37.87 21.82
C ILE A 588 28.86 38.27 20.36
N ILE A 589 30.06 38.31 19.75
CA ILE A 589 30.25 38.69 18.38
C ILE A 589 29.60 37.66 17.45
N ALA A 590 29.82 36.37 17.67
CA ALA A 590 29.26 35.32 16.87
C ALA A 590 27.73 35.27 16.95
N ALA A 591 27.17 35.32 18.15
CA ALA A 591 25.71 35.32 18.38
C ALA A 591 25.05 36.57 17.81
N SER A 592 25.72 37.74 17.89
CA SER A 592 25.22 38.97 17.28
C SER A 592 25.10 38.85 15.77
N LEU A 593 26.11 38.27 15.09
CA LEU A 593 26.07 37.99 13.67
C LEU A 593 24.99 36.96 13.31
N GLU A 594 24.88 35.90 14.08
CA GLU A 594 23.94 34.79 13.78
C GLU A 594 22.49 35.10 14.19
N LYS A 595 22.21 36.15 14.95
CA LYS A 595 20.86 36.54 15.31
C LYS A 595 19.91 36.75 14.14
N GLN A 596 20.45 37.12 12.97
CA GLN A 596 19.67 37.32 11.74
C GLN A 596 19.69 36.10 10.78
N SER A 597 20.34 35.03 11.18
CA SER A 597 20.48 33.80 10.42
C SER A 597 19.40 32.77 10.83
N GLU A 598 18.76 32.13 9.87
CA GLU A 598 17.78 31.06 10.12
C GLU A 598 18.44 29.67 10.23
N HIS A 599 19.75 29.60 10.30
CA HIS A 599 20.46 28.33 10.35
C HIS A 599 20.36 27.69 11.75
N PRO A 600 20.16 26.34 11.89
CA PRO A 600 20.06 25.68 13.20
C PRO A 600 21.30 25.87 14.10
N LEU A 601 22.48 26.00 13.53
CA LEU A 601 23.71 26.32 14.28
C LEU A 601 23.68 27.76 14.84
N ALA A 602 23.09 28.67 14.10
CA ALA A 602 22.92 30.07 14.52
C ALA A 602 22.01 30.15 15.74
N GLU A 603 20.88 29.46 15.69
CA GLU A 603 19.93 29.40 16.81
C GLU A 603 20.58 28.82 18.07
N ALA A 604 21.38 27.74 17.92
CA ALA A 604 22.09 27.14 19.04
C ALA A 604 23.08 28.11 19.71
N ILE A 605 23.83 28.87 18.91
CA ILE A 605 24.80 29.86 19.42
C ILE A 605 24.07 31.04 20.09
N TYR A 606 22.99 31.51 19.46
CA TYR A 606 22.15 32.57 20.00
C TYR A 606 21.50 32.17 21.35
N GLN A 607 20.89 30.96 21.40
CA GLN A 607 20.27 30.49 22.65
C GLN A 607 21.29 30.31 23.77
N TYR A 608 22.42 29.67 23.50
CA TYR A 608 23.48 29.44 24.45
C TYR A 608 24.02 30.78 25.04
N THR A 609 24.19 31.79 24.19
CA THR A 609 24.66 33.13 24.59
C THR A 609 23.63 33.84 25.47
N ASN A 610 22.35 33.65 25.14
CA ASN A 610 21.22 34.23 25.90
C ASN A 610 21.03 33.54 27.25
N GLU A 611 21.21 32.22 27.34
CA GLU A 611 21.19 31.45 28.59
C GLU A 611 22.32 31.89 29.56
N LYS A 612 23.48 32.30 29.02
CA LYS A 612 24.56 32.89 29.79
C LYS A 612 24.29 34.34 30.26
N GLY A 613 23.19 34.94 29.80
CA GLY A 613 22.82 36.31 30.13
C GLY A 613 23.70 37.38 29.48
N LEU A 614 24.38 37.03 28.35
CA LEU A 614 25.26 37.95 27.64
C LEU A 614 24.46 38.89 26.73
N VAL A 615 24.81 40.17 26.72
CA VAL A 615 24.12 41.20 25.96
C VAL A 615 24.71 41.27 24.54
N LEU A 616 23.86 41.13 23.53
CA LEU A 616 24.27 41.12 22.12
C LEU A 616 24.47 42.52 21.57
N SER A 617 25.43 42.69 20.68
CA SER A 617 25.71 43.94 19.95
C SER A 617 24.81 44.07 18.71
N VAL A 618 24.61 45.33 18.28
CA VAL A 618 23.84 45.59 17.02
C VAL A 618 24.75 45.37 15.82
N VAL A 619 24.27 44.58 14.87
CA VAL A 619 24.99 44.29 13.63
C VAL A 619 24.47 45.14 12.49
N GLU A 620 25.37 45.84 11.84
CA GLU A 620 25.13 46.62 10.62
C GLU A 620 25.63 45.86 9.39
N ALA A 621 25.03 46.12 8.22
CA ALA A 621 25.45 45.55 6.95
C ALA A 621 25.59 43.98 6.99
N PHE A 622 24.61 43.30 7.61
CA PHE A 622 24.56 41.86 7.65
C PHE A 622 24.44 41.27 6.22
N SER A 623 25.21 40.24 5.93
CA SER A 623 25.11 39.49 4.67
C SER A 623 25.43 38.02 4.90
N ALA A 624 24.54 37.13 4.48
CA ALA A 624 24.80 35.70 4.43
C ALA A 624 25.58 35.34 3.17
N VAL A 625 26.60 34.49 3.34
CA VAL A 625 27.36 33.91 2.23
C VAL A 625 26.91 32.44 2.10
N PRO A 626 26.05 32.12 1.11
CA PRO A 626 25.44 30.79 1.02
C PRO A 626 26.46 29.65 1.04
N GLY A 627 26.25 28.65 1.92
CA GLY A 627 27.12 27.48 2.11
C GLY A 627 28.47 27.78 2.78
N HIS A 628 28.73 29.03 3.24
CA HIS A 628 30.00 29.43 3.84
C HIS A 628 29.86 30.01 5.24
N GLY A 629 28.87 30.87 5.48
CA GLY A 629 28.64 31.51 6.75
C GLY A 629 28.03 32.90 6.61
N VAL A 630 28.33 33.81 7.57
CA VAL A 630 27.77 35.16 7.64
C VAL A 630 28.87 36.20 7.83
N GLN A 631 28.59 37.43 7.43
CA GLN A 631 29.42 38.61 7.69
C GLN A 631 28.57 39.79 8.11
N GLY A 632 29.18 40.71 8.90
CA GLY A 632 28.52 41.91 9.33
C GLY A 632 29.49 42.87 10.02
N ASN A 633 29.05 44.09 10.27
CA ASN A 633 29.83 45.13 10.95
C ASN A 633 29.33 45.29 12.38
N LEU A 634 30.25 45.21 13.33
CA LEU A 634 30.03 45.56 14.72
C LEU A 634 31.06 46.63 15.10
N ASP A 635 30.62 47.72 15.71
CA ASP A 635 31.47 48.82 16.16
C ASP A 635 32.49 49.26 15.08
N SER A 636 32.02 49.46 13.87
CA SER A 636 32.83 49.83 12.66
C SER A 636 33.87 48.83 12.22
N LYS A 637 33.87 47.60 12.76
CA LYS A 637 34.75 46.52 12.35
C LYS A 637 33.95 45.44 11.62
N THR A 638 34.48 44.95 10.52
CA THR A 638 33.84 43.83 9.80
C THR A 638 34.27 42.49 10.40
N TYR A 639 33.30 41.66 10.72
CA TYR A 639 33.52 40.32 11.23
C TYR A 639 32.92 39.30 10.27
N TYR A 640 33.51 38.11 10.25
CA TYR A 640 33.12 36.95 9.44
C TYR A 640 32.98 35.78 10.40
N PHE A 641 31.88 35.06 10.26
CA PHE A 641 31.64 33.86 11.05
C PHE A 641 31.14 32.73 10.15
N GLY A 642 31.85 31.58 10.10
CA GLY A 642 31.48 30.50 9.23
C GLY A 642 32.52 29.37 9.16
N ASN A 643 32.45 28.59 8.07
CA ASN A 643 33.31 27.42 7.86
C ASN A 643 34.70 27.78 7.30
N ARG A 644 35.54 26.77 7.10
CA ARG A 644 36.86 26.95 6.53
C ARG A 644 36.87 27.66 5.17
N LYS A 645 35.86 27.35 4.30
CA LYS A 645 35.78 27.97 2.98
C LYS A 645 35.55 29.48 3.07
N LEU A 646 34.72 29.93 4.00
CA LEU A 646 34.54 31.38 4.23
C LEU A 646 35.87 32.06 4.53
N ILE A 647 36.62 31.50 5.46
CA ILE A 647 37.88 32.15 5.94
C ILE A 647 38.98 32.07 4.91
N LYS A 648 39.12 30.95 4.20
CA LYS A 648 40.17 30.75 3.18
C LYS A 648 39.86 31.46 1.88
N ASP A 649 38.62 31.26 1.34
CA ASP A 649 38.32 31.65 -0.04
C ASP A 649 37.73 33.08 -0.13
N VAL A 650 37.06 33.56 0.94
CA VAL A 650 36.43 34.89 0.96
C VAL A 650 37.27 35.90 1.74
N VAL A 651 37.76 35.51 2.94
CA VAL A 651 38.56 36.44 3.79
C VAL A 651 40.04 36.38 3.41
N GLY A 652 40.55 35.24 2.92
CA GLY A 652 41.95 35.07 2.47
C GLY A 652 42.96 34.84 3.60
N LEU A 653 42.47 34.39 4.79
CA LEU A 653 43.35 34.13 5.95
C LEU A 653 43.86 32.68 5.96
N PRO A 654 45.12 32.43 6.35
CA PRO A 654 45.68 31.10 6.48
C PRO A 654 45.06 30.35 7.67
N ILE A 655 44.58 29.17 7.44
CA ILE A 655 43.89 28.33 8.46
C ILE A 655 44.79 27.27 9.08
N GLU A 656 46.01 27.08 8.58
CA GLU A 656 46.93 25.99 8.98
C GLU A 656 47.24 25.97 10.47
N ARG A 657 47.28 27.17 11.11
CA ARG A 657 47.56 27.32 12.56
C ARG A 657 46.41 26.79 13.44
N ILE A 658 45.19 26.87 12.94
CA ILE A 658 43.99 26.46 13.70
C ILE A 658 43.50 25.05 13.28
N ASP A 659 43.91 24.55 12.12
CA ASP A 659 43.41 23.30 11.57
C ASP A 659 43.62 22.11 12.53
N ARG A 660 44.75 22.08 13.26
CA ARG A 660 45.00 21.06 14.28
C ARG A 660 44.00 21.14 15.46
N LYS A 661 43.64 22.36 15.89
CA LYS A 661 42.64 22.54 16.97
C LYS A 661 41.25 22.19 16.50
N MET A 662 40.90 22.64 15.29
CA MET A 662 39.63 22.29 14.65
C MET A 662 39.49 20.79 14.46
N GLY A 663 40.55 20.14 13.91
CA GLY A 663 40.58 18.71 13.67
C GLY A 663 40.28 17.88 14.94
N ARG A 664 40.85 18.29 16.11
CA ARG A 664 40.55 17.61 17.38
C ARG A 664 39.08 17.72 17.81
N LEU A 665 38.46 18.86 17.59
CA LEU A 665 37.04 19.04 17.89
C LEU A 665 36.15 18.25 16.91
N GLU A 666 36.51 18.24 15.62
CA GLU A 666 35.83 17.49 14.57
C GLU A 666 35.96 15.98 14.78
N GLU A 667 37.09 15.49 15.25
CA GLU A 667 37.30 14.08 15.64
C GLU A 667 36.40 13.66 16.82
N GLN A 668 35.85 14.63 17.56
CA GLN A 668 34.84 14.42 18.62
C GLN A 668 33.40 14.51 18.08
N GLY A 669 33.21 14.69 16.78
CA GLY A 669 31.90 14.79 16.14
C GLY A 669 31.29 16.20 16.19
N LYS A 670 32.10 17.24 16.43
CA LYS A 670 31.65 18.63 16.55
C LYS A 670 31.81 19.38 15.23
N THR A 671 30.85 20.24 14.90
CA THR A 671 30.97 21.20 13.80
C THR A 671 31.66 22.44 14.34
N VAL A 672 32.77 22.83 13.74
CA VAL A 672 33.57 23.96 14.21
C VAL A 672 33.39 25.15 13.28
N MET A 673 32.91 26.26 13.86
CA MET A 673 32.75 27.55 13.21
C MET A 673 33.90 28.48 13.61
N ILE A 674 34.32 29.31 12.68
CA ILE A 674 35.49 30.21 12.82
C ILE A 674 34.98 31.65 12.85
N LEU A 675 35.34 32.38 13.89
CA LEU A 675 35.18 33.83 13.98
C LEU A 675 36.49 34.52 13.53
N ALA A 676 36.40 35.40 12.56
CA ALA A 676 37.51 36.18 12.08
C ALA A 676 37.12 37.64 11.76
N ASN A 677 38.12 38.50 11.72
CA ASN A 677 38.06 39.82 11.10
C ASN A 677 38.86 39.81 9.78
N LYS A 678 39.08 40.99 9.18
CA LYS A 678 39.85 41.10 7.93
C LYS A 678 41.33 40.68 8.04
N THR A 679 41.91 40.68 9.24
CA THR A 679 43.34 40.47 9.48
C THR A 679 43.64 39.21 10.27
N ASP A 680 42.74 38.77 11.11
CA ASP A 680 43.02 37.75 12.12
C ASP A 680 41.86 36.80 12.35
N ILE A 681 42.18 35.56 12.71
CA ILE A 681 41.23 34.60 13.27
C ILE A 681 41.13 34.81 14.77
N LEU A 682 39.92 35.08 15.26
CA LEU A 682 39.69 35.54 16.62
C LEU A 682 39.27 34.41 17.57
N GLY A 683 38.49 33.47 17.08
CA GLY A 683 38.03 32.37 17.91
C GLY A 683 37.37 31.22 17.10
N LEU A 684 37.10 30.15 17.85
CA LEU A 684 36.44 28.96 17.33
C LEU A 684 35.23 28.66 18.26
N ILE A 685 34.10 28.29 17.66
CA ILE A 685 32.94 27.78 18.37
C ILE A 685 32.65 26.37 17.89
N GLY A 686 32.67 25.41 18.81
CA GLY A 686 32.31 24.03 18.58
C GLY A 686 30.83 23.80 18.90
N VAL A 687 30.09 23.30 17.96
CA VAL A 687 28.66 22.98 18.11
C VAL A 687 28.50 21.49 17.82
N ALA A 688 27.83 20.76 18.70
CA ALA A 688 27.55 19.33 18.52
C ALA A 688 26.04 19.05 18.45
N ASP A 689 25.66 18.27 17.48
CA ASP A 689 24.35 17.65 17.46
C ASP A 689 24.47 16.23 18.05
N THR A 690 23.84 16.02 19.19
CA THR A 690 24.01 14.78 19.96
C THR A 690 23.31 13.61 19.33
N VAL A 691 23.97 12.45 19.30
CA VAL A 691 23.41 11.19 18.81
C VAL A 691 22.25 10.75 19.71
N LYS A 692 21.10 10.32 19.11
CA LYS A 692 19.99 9.74 19.87
C LYS A 692 20.42 8.44 20.55
N GLU A 693 19.99 8.21 21.77
CA GLU A 693 20.30 7.01 22.55
C GLU A 693 19.94 5.71 21.81
N THR A 694 18.87 5.76 21.01
CA THR A 694 18.35 4.60 20.26
C THR A 694 19.10 4.29 18.97
N SER A 695 19.93 5.24 18.45
CA SER A 695 20.55 5.12 17.12
C SER A 695 21.48 3.92 17.01
N LYS A 696 22.36 3.70 18.00
CA LYS A 696 23.29 2.57 17.99
C LYS A 696 22.56 1.23 18.00
N GLU A 697 21.55 1.06 18.88
CA GLU A 697 20.74 -0.16 18.97
C GLU A 697 19.99 -0.42 17.65
N ALA A 698 19.46 0.64 17.02
CA ALA A 698 18.77 0.56 15.73
C ALA A 698 19.69 0.04 14.64
N VAL A 699 20.89 0.60 14.52
CA VAL A 699 21.91 0.16 13.54
C VAL A 699 22.30 -1.29 13.76
N GLU A 700 22.51 -1.71 15.02
CA GLU A 700 22.83 -3.10 15.35
C GLU A 700 21.69 -4.06 14.98
N LYS A 701 20.44 -3.68 15.22
CA LYS A 701 19.27 -4.49 14.82
C LYS A 701 19.17 -4.65 13.31
N LEU A 702 19.40 -3.57 12.55
CA LEU A 702 19.37 -3.62 11.09
C LEU A 702 20.47 -4.51 10.53
N LYS A 703 21.68 -4.41 11.06
CA LYS A 703 22.80 -5.31 10.69
C LYS A 703 22.50 -6.77 10.98
N LYS A 704 21.82 -7.08 12.12
CA LYS A 704 21.36 -8.45 12.45
C LYS A 704 20.30 -8.96 11.45
N LEU A 705 19.54 -8.06 10.80
CA LEU A 705 18.62 -8.41 9.73
C LEU A 705 19.31 -8.61 8.36
N GLY A 706 20.64 -8.45 8.29
CA GLY A 706 21.44 -8.59 7.07
C GLY A 706 21.38 -7.35 6.17
N ILE A 707 21.06 -6.17 6.72
CA ILE A 707 20.92 -4.92 5.98
C ILE A 707 22.16 -4.08 6.18
N GLU A 708 22.74 -3.60 5.09
CA GLU A 708 23.85 -2.65 5.10
C GLU A 708 23.32 -1.26 5.51
N VAL A 709 24.07 -0.58 6.39
CA VAL A 709 23.67 0.74 6.89
C VAL A 709 24.67 1.79 6.44
N CYS A 710 24.17 2.84 5.79
CA CYS A 710 24.91 4.01 5.33
C CYS A 710 24.41 5.26 6.03
N MET A 711 25.26 6.25 6.18
CA MET A 711 24.89 7.60 6.64
C MET A 711 25.13 8.62 5.53
N ILE A 712 24.19 9.57 5.35
CA ILE A 712 24.34 10.69 4.43
C ILE A 712 24.26 12.01 5.20
N THR A 713 25.12 12.96 4.89
CA THR A 713 25.17 14.26 5.60
C THR A 713 25.84 15.34 4.77
N GLY A 714 25.49 16.60 5.02
CA GLY A 714 26.19 17.77 4.49
C GLY A 714 27.45 18.15 5.28
N ASP A 715 27.72 17.51 6.43
CA ASP A 715 28.90 17.77 7.24
C ASP A 715 30.19 17.38 6.54
N ASN A 716 31.29 17.94 7.04
CA ASN A 716 32.61 17.53 6.60
C ASN A 716 32.90 16.06 6.96
N GLU A 717 33.80 15.44 6.18
CA GLU A 717 34.10 14.01 6.28
C GLU A 717 34.60 13.57 7.68
N ARG A 718 35.34 14.42 8.41
CA ARG A 718 35.86 14.08 9.76
C ARG A 718 34.69 13.98 10.77
N THR A 719 33.88 15.02 10.85
CA THR A 719 32.70 15.03 11.73
C THR A 719 31.74 13.89 11.40
N ALA A 720 31.49 13.65 10.10
CA ALA A 720 30.63 12.59 9.64
C ALA A 720 31.14 11.20 10.06
N LYS A 721 32.42 10.93 9.89
CA LYS A 721 33.07 9.67 10.33
C LYS A 721 33.03 9.49 11.85
N ALA A 722 33.21 10.58 12.62
CA ALA A 722 33.16 10.50 14.07
C ALA A 722 31.75 10.11 14.58
N ILE A 723 30.71 10.71 14.03
CA ILE A 723 29.31 10.37 14.36
C ILE A 723 29.00 8.95 13.91
N ALA A 724 29.36 8.58 12.69
CA ALA A 724 29.14 7.23 12.16
C ALA A 724 29.79 6.15 13.01
N GLN A 725 31.00 6.40 13.52
CA GLN A 725 31.71 5.49 14.41
C GLN A 725 30.98 5.30 15.75
N GLN A 726 30.40 6.38 16.33
CA GLN A 726 29.63 6.30 17.57
C GLN A 726 28.42 5.38 17.44
N VAL A 727 27.73 5.42 16.30
CA VAL A 727 26.56 4.58 16.02
C VAL A 727 26.91 3.24 15.36
N GLY A 728 28.19 3.03 15.03
CA GLY A 728 28.66 1.80 14.42
C GLY A 728 28.42 1.70 12.91
N ILE A 729 28.22 2.81 12.18
CA ILE A 729 28.09 2.87 10.71
C ILE A 729 29.49 2.97 10.08
N ILE A 730 29.74 2.22 9.01
CA ILE A 730 31.04 2.22 8.29
C ILE A 730 30.98 3.09 7.03
N ASN A 731 29.86 3.01 6.30
CA ASN A 731 29.69 3.67 5.01
C ASN A 731 29.08 5.06 5.22
N VAL A 732 29.82 6.08 4.81
CA VAL A 732 29.47 7.50 5.02
C VAL A 732 29.54 8.25 3.70
N LEU A 733 28.49 8.97 3.38
CA LEU A 733 28.41 9.94 2.28
C LEU A 733 28.40 11.34 2.91
N ALA A 734 29.57 11.94 2.99
CA ALA A 734 29.78 13.26 3.58
C ALA A 734 29.78 14.37 2.51
N GLU A 735 29.67 15.62 2.96
CA GLU A 735 29.68 16.84 2.12
C GLU A 735 28.64 16.83 0.99
N VAL A 736 27.49 16.17 1.21
CA VAL A 736 26.41 16.04 0.25
C VAL A 736 25.44 17.21 0.37
N LEU A 737 25.26 17.96 -0.70
CA LEU A 737 24.25 19.03 -0.74
C LEU A 737 22.83 18.45 -0.71
N PRO A 738 21.83 19.19 -0.18
CA PRO A 738 20.45 18.71 -0.12
C PRO A 738 19.92 18.21 -1.48
N GLU A 739 20.19 18.94 -2.57
CA GLU A 739 19.80 18.59 -3.94
C GLU A 739 20.49 17.32 -4.48
N ASP A 740 21.65 16.96 -3.94
CA ASP A 740 22.42 15.79 -4.37
C ASP A 740 22.12 14.52 -3.57
N LYS A 741 21.34 14.62 -2.47
CA LYS A 741 20.94 13.44 -1.67
C LYS A 741 20.21 12.41 -2.54
N ALA A 742 19.24 12.84 -3.35
CA ALA A 742 18.49 11.98 -4.28
C ALA A 742 19.40 11.34 -5.33
N LYS A 743 20.39 12.06 -5.85
CA LYS A 743 21.39 11.53 -6.81
C LYS A 743 22.26 10.44 -6.19
N ASN A 744 22.67 10.61 -4.92
CA ASN A 744 23.44 9.59 -4.20
C ASN A 744 22.63 8.34 -3.93
N VAL A 745 21.34 8.47 -3.57
CA VAL A 745 20.42 7.32 -3.46
C VAL A 745 20.31 6.62 -4.81
N LYS A 746 20.12 7.37 -5.89
CA LYS A 746 20.04 6.81 -7.26
C LYS A 746 21.31 6.07 -7.65
N LYS A 747 22.47 6.60 -7.31
CA LYS A 747 23.75 5.92 -7.57
C LYS A 747 23.84 4.55 -6.89
N LEU A 748 23.41 4.45 -5.63
CA LEU A 748 23.35 3.16 -4.92
C LEU A 748 22.36 2.18 -5.58
N GLN A 749 21.24 2.69 -6.08
CA GLN A 749 20.27 1.87 -6.84
C GLN A 749 20.86 1.39 -8.18
N ASP A 750 21.58 2.22 -8.89
CA ASP A 750 22.25 1.88 -10.16
C ASP A 750 23.37 0.83 -9.96
N GLU A 751 23.95 0.74 -8.74
CA GLU A 751 24.85 -0.34 -8.31
C GLU A 751 24.10 -1.68 -8.04
N GLY A 752 22.78 -1.73 -8.25
CA GLY A 752 21.95 -2.92 -8.01
C GLY A 752 21.48 -3.09 -6.57
N ARG A 753 21.63 -2.09 -5.72
CA ARG A 753 21.18 -2.12 -4.33
C ARG A 753 19.68 -1.79 -4.26
N LYS A 754 18.99 -2.38 -3.30
CA LYS A 754 17.64 -2.01 -2.91
C LYS A 754 17.69 -1.10 -1.71
N VAL A 755 17.45 0.18 -1.93
CA VAL A 755 17.76 1.26 -0.99
C VAL A 755 16.51 1.73 -0.26
N ALA A 756 16.57 1.75 1.09
CA ALA A 756 15.65 2.54 1.89
C ALA A 756 16.34 3.85 2.31
N MET A 757 15.61 4.96 2.27
CA MET A 757 16.05 6.25 2.81
C MET A 757 15.24 6.57 4.05
N VAL A 758 15.92 7.00 5.11
CA VAL A 758 15.31 7.44 6.38
C VAL A 758 15.68 8.89 6.63
N GLY A 759 14.68 9.75 6.80
CA GLY A 759 14.86 11.17 7.02
C GLY A 759 13.66 11.83 7.69
N ASP A 760 13.84 13.07 8.15
CA ASP A 760 12.82 13.85 8.86
C ASP A 760 12.60 15.26 8.29
N GLY A 761 13.50 15.75 7.43
CA GLY A 761 13.48 17.10 6.89
C GLY A 761 12.84 17.26 5.50
N ILE A 762 12.41 18.48 5.19
CA ILE A 762 11.94 18.84 3.83
C ILE A 762 13.00 18.53 2.78
N ASN A 763 14.28 18.71 3.12
CA ASN A 763 15.42 18.44 2.26
C ASN A 763 15.58 16.95 1.91
N ASP A 764 14.97 16.06 2.67
CA ASP A 764 15.04 14.62 2.46
C ASP A 764 13.90 14.10 1.57
N ALA A 765 12.83 14.87 1.39
CA ALA A 765 11.66 14.44 0.63
C ALA A 765 12.01 13.95 -0.81
N PRO A 766 12.89 14.62 -1.58
CA PRO A 766 13.32 14.12 -2.88
C PRO A 766 14.09 12.79 -2.80
N ALA A 767 14.90 12.60 -1.74
CA ALA A 767 15.67 11.36 -1.54
C ALA A 767 14.77 10.22 -1.05
N LEU A 768 13.78 10.52 -0.19
CA LEU A 768 12.74 9.57 0.25
C LEU A 768 11.91 9.06 -0.94
N ALA A 769 11.50 9.98 -1.82
CA ALA A 769 10.74 9.65 -3.03
C ALA A 769 11.58 8.87 -4.07
N GLN A 770 12.90 9.13 -4.16
CA GLN A 770 13.80 8.43 -5.07
C GLN A 770 14.10 7.00 -4.61
N ALA A 771 14.15 6.73 -3.29
CA ALA A 771 14.48 5.43 -2.75
C ALA A 771 13.44 4.36 -3.11
N ASP A 772 13.84 3.07 -3.13
CA ASP A 772 12.88 1.95 -3.26
C ASP A 772 11.88 1.94 -2.09
N LEU A 773 12.28 2.49 -0.93
CA LEU A 773 11.42 2.69 0.23
C LEU A 773 11.83 3.98 0.97
N GLY A 774 10.96 4.97 0.98
CA GLY A 774 11.09 6.13 1.87
C GLY A 774 10.52 5.82 3.26
N ILE A 775 11.26 6.13 4.31
CA ILE A 775 10.82 6.03 5.72
C ILE A 775 10.92 7.41 6.35
N ALA A 776 9.79 8.02 6.64
CA ALA A 776 9.71 9.34 7.26
C ALA A 776 9.64 9.20 8.79
N MET A 777 10.40 10.05 9.51
CA MET A 777 10.30 10.15 10.95
C MET A 777 9.17 11.10 11.35
N GLY A 778 8.46 10.81 12.43
CA GLY A 778 7.28 11.57 12.86
C GLY A 778 7.56 13.00 13.36
N SER A 779 8.82 13.32 13.61
CA SER A 779 9.30 14.70 13.82
C SER A 779 9.38 15.51 12.52
N GLY A 780 9.23 14.84 11.35
CA GLY A 780 9.33 15.46 10.04
C GLY A 780 8.17 16.37 9.68
N THR A 781 8.36 17.17 8.65
CA THR A 781 7.33 18.02 8.08
C THR A 781 6.23 17.22 7.38
N ASP A 782 5.09 17.84 7.16
CA ASP A 782 3.99 17.21 6.42
C ASP A 782 4.45 16.72 5.02
N VAL A 783 5.33 17.47 4.34
CA VAL A 783 5.91 17.08 3.04
C VAL A 783 6.77 15.82 3.15
N THR A 784 7.58 15.70 4.19
CA THR A 784 8.41 14.52 4.45
C THR A 784 7.53 13.31 4.76
N MET A 785 6.51 13.49 5.57
CA MET A 785 5.54 12.45 5.87
C MET A 785 4.80 12.00 4.61
N GLU A 786 4.49 12.90 3.69
CA GLU A 786 3.82 12.55 2.43
C GLU A 786 4.72 11.76 1.48
N ALA A 787 6.02 12.11 1.40
CA ALA A 787 6.99 11.42 0.55
C ALA A 787 7.37 10.01 1.03
N GLY A 788 7.27 9.72 2.33
CA GLY A 788 7.61 8.40 2.89
C GLY A 788 6.55 7.34 2.60
N GLY A 789 6.95 6.15 2.18
CA GLY A 789 6.08 4.97 2.08
C GLY A 789 5.75 4.36 3.45
N ILE A 790 6.64 4.54 4.43
CA ILE A 790 6.42 4.23 5.84
C ILE A 790 6.64 5.48 6.66
N VAL A 791 5.76 5.74 7.63
CA VAL A 791 5.91 6.85 8.59
C VAL A 791 6.01 6.27 10.00
N ILE A 792 7.05 6.65 10.72
CA ILE A 792 7.29 6.28 12.11
C ILE A 792 6.85 7.43 12.99
N ILE A 793 5.74 7.27 13.71
CA ILE A 793 5.16 8.35 14.54
C ILE A 793 6.09 8.74 15.68
N LYS A 794 6.75 7.74 16.28
CA LYS A 794 7.74 7.96 17.34
C LYS A 794 9.05 8.43 16.72
N ASN A 795 9.78 9.21 17.48
CA ASN A 795 11.14 9.59 17.08
C ASN A 795 12.19 8.54 17.51
N ASP A 796 11.84 7.25 17.40
CA ASP A 796 12.66 6.10 17.80
C ASP A 796 13.12 5.31 16.58
N LEU A 797 14.43 5.33 16.34
CA LEU A 797 15.02 4.64 15.18
C LEU A 797 14.93 3.10 15.23
N ARG A 798 14.73 2.54 16.43
CA ARG A 798 14.51 1.09 16.56
C ARG A 798 13.26 0.64 15.80
N ASP A 799 12.32 1.54 15.61
CA ASP A 799 11.09 1.30 14.90
C ASP A 799 11.27 1.15 13.38
N VAL A 800 12.40 1.64 12.82
CA VAL A 800 12.79 1.33 11.44
C VAL A 800 12.99 -0.19 11.26
N ALA A 801 13.74 -0.81 12.18
CA ALA A 801 13.94 -2.25 12.14
C ALA A 801 12.63 -3.02 12.41
N ASN A 802 11.78 -2.52 13.33
CA ASN A 802 10.47 -3.10 13.63
C ASN A 802 9.51 -3.02 12.44
N ALA A 803 9.52 -1.90 11.69
CA ALA A 803 8.70 -1.73 10.48
C ALA A 803 9.10 -2.74 9.39
N ILE A 804 10.40 -2.96 9.17
CA ILE A 804 10.91 -3.94 8.22
C ILE A 804 10.56 -5.37 8.66
N ASP A 805 10.71 -5.70 9.95
CA ASP A 805 10.36 -7.03 10.48
C ASP A 805 8.86 -7.31 10.38
N LEU A 806 8.01 -6.34 10.71
CA LEU A 806 6.56 -6.44 10.53
C LEU A 806 6.19 -6.64 9.06
N SER A 807 6.82 -5.89 8.16
CA SER A 807 6.60 -5.99 6.71
C SER A 807 6.99 -7.39 6.21
N LYS A 808 8.17 -7.88 6.56
CA LYS A 808 8.62 -9.25 6.24
C LYS A 808 7.65 -10.31 6.79
N THR A 809 7.20 -10.15 8.02
CA THR A 809 6.24 -11.06 8.65
C THR A 809 4.90 -11.06 7.90
N THR A 810 4.42 -9.88 7.50
CA THR A 810 3.16 -9.72 6.77
C THR A 810 3.24 -10.34 5.37
N VAL A 811 4.31 -10.06 4.62
CA VAL A 811 4.51 -10.64 3.27
C VAL A 811 4.67 -12.16 3.34
N ASN A 812 5.34 -12.69 4.36
CA ASN A 812 5.40 -14.14 4.58
C ASN A 812 4.01 -14.73 4.83
N LYS A 813 3.12 -14.03 5.55
CA LYS A 813 1.72 -14.45 5.70
C LYS A 813 0.96 -14.41 4.38
N ILE A 814 1.19 -13.40 3.54
CA ILE A 814 0.63 -13.37 2.19
C ILE A 814 1.05 -14.60 1.39
N LYS A 815 2.35 -14.93 1.39
CA LYS A 815 2.88 -16.12 0.69
C LYS A 815 2.27 -17.42 1.23
N GLN A 816 2.14 -17.55 2.55
CA GLN A 816 1.46 -18.71 3.17
C GLN A 816 -0.01 -18.78 2.76
N ASN A 817 -0.73 -17.66 2.75
CA ASN A 817 -2.12 -17.59 2.35
C ASN A 817 -2.31 -18.00 0.88
N MET A 818 -1.44 -17.52 -0.01
CA MET A 818 -1.44 -17.90 -1.43
C MET A 818 -1.17 -19.40 -1.59
N PHE A 819 -0.21 -19.94 -0.84
CA PHE A 819 0.03 -21.38 -0.82
C PHE A 819 -1.24 -22.15 -0.42
N PHE A 820 -1.90 -21.78 0.69
CA PHE A 820 -3.13 -22.44 1.11
C PHE A 820 -4.22 -22.34 0.05
N ALA A 821 -4.42 -21.14 -0.51
CA ALA A 821 -5.46 -20.92 -1.50
C ALA A 821 -5.30 -21.79 -2.76
N LEU A 822 -4.06 -22.12 -3.14
CA LEU A 822 -3.77 -22.98 -4.29
C LEU A 822 -3.65 -24.45 -3.93
N PHE A 823 -3.12 -24.77 -2.76
CA PHE A 823 -2.86 -26.14 -2.31
C PHE A 823 -4.13 -26.99 -2.31
N TYR A 824 -5.24 -26.44 -1.78
CA TYR A 824 -6.52 -27.14 -1.74
C TYR A 824 -7.05 -27.50 -3.13
N ASN A 825 -6.85 -26.61 -4.08
CA ASN A 825 -7.30 -26.83 -5.46
C ASN A 825 -6.42 -27.87 -6.18
N VAL A 826 -5.09 -27.73 -6.05
CA VAL A 826 -4.12 -28.64 -6.67
C VAL A 826 -4.29 -30.06 -6.19
N MET A 827 -4.49 -30.25 -4.87
CA MET A 827 -4.73 -31.59 -4.28
C MET A 827 -6.15 -32.10 -4.56
N GLY A 828 -7.13 -31.21 -4.64
CA GLY A 828 -8.53 -31.56 -4.78
C GLY A 828 -8.95 -31.93 -6.20
N ILE A 829 -8.38 -31.27 -7.23
CA ILE A 829 -8.74 -31.51 -8.63
C ILE A 829 -8.53 -32.96 -9.05
N PRO A 830 -7.40 -33.64 -8.80
CA PRO A 830 -7.22 -35.06 -9.18
C PRO A 830 -8.25 -35.98 -8.52
N VAL A 831 -8.60 -35.70 -7.24
CA VAL A 831 -9.59 -36.52 -6.51
C VAL A 831 -11.00 -36.24 -7.04
N ALA A 832 -11.34 -35.00 -7.34
CA ALA A 832 -12.61 -34.61 -7.96
C ALA A 832 -12.76 -35.16 -9.39
N ALA A 833 -11.66 -35.16 -10.16
CA ALA A 833 -11.57 -35.79 -11.47
C ALA A 833 -11.64 -37.35 -11.41
N ARG A 834 -11.74 -37.91 -10.18
CA ARG A 834 -11.86 -39.36 -9.95
C ARG A 834 -10.68 -40.20 -10.42
N LEU A 835 -9.46 -39.59 -10.45
CA LEU A 835 -8.25 -40.36 -10.77
C LEU A 835 -8.01 -41.53 -9.82
N PHE A 836 -8.47 -41.40 -8.56
CA PHE A 836 -8.33 -42.44 -7.53
C PHE A 836 -9.60 -43.28 -7.32
N ALA A 837 -10.54 -43.25 -8.29
CA ALA A 837 -11.79 -44.02 -8.21
C ALA A 837 -11.54 -45.53 -8.09
N GLY A 838 -10.46 -46.06 -8.73
CA GLY A 838 -10.06 -47.45 -8.61
C GLY A 838 -9.61 -47.85 -7.21
N LEU A 839 -9.17 -46.88 -6.38
CA LEU A 839 -8.87 -47.07 -4.95
C LEU A 839 -10.08 -46.81 -4.03
N GLY A 840 -11.24 -46.58 -4.62
CA GLY A 840 -12.45 -46.28 -3.84
C GLY A 840 -12.49 -44.82 -3.32
N ILE A 841 -11.57 -43.93 -3.75
CA ILE A 841 -11.53 -42.56 -3.30
C ILE A 841 -12.26 -41.66 -4.32
N ILE A 842 -13.43 -41.14 -3.92
CA ILE A 842 -14.29 -40.32 -4.79
C ILE A 842 -14.71 -39.09 -4.00
N LEU A 843 -14.57 -37.91 -4.57
CA LEU A 843 -15.07 -36.67 -3.97
C LEU A 843 -16.40 -36.28 -4.63
N LYS A 844 -17.44 -36.16 -3.82
CA LYS A 844 -18.74 -35.64 -4.27
C LYS A 844 -18.75 -34.13 -4.34
N PRO A 845 -19.50 -33.50 -5.26
CA PRO A 845 -19.51 -32.05 -5.46
C PRO A 845 -19.88 -31.24 -4.20
N GLU A 846 -20.81 -31.72 -3.38
CA GLU A 846 -21.22 -31.07 -2.12
C GLU A 846 -20.07 -31.01 -1.11
N LEU A 847 -19.27 -32.07 -0.99
CA LEU A 847 -18.09 -32.09 -0.11
C LEU A 847 -16.96 -31.24 -0.65
N ALA A 848 -16.83 -31.14 -1.99
CA ALA A 848 -15.94 -30.20 -2.64
C ALA A 848 -16.29 -28.75 -2.29
N GLY A 849 -17.58 -28.40 -2.28
CA GLY A 849 -18.07 -27.10 -1.86
C GLY A 849 -17.78 -26.76 -0.39
N LEU A 850 -17.90 -27.74 0.51
CA LEU A 850 -17.55 -27.57 1.92
C LEU A 850 -16.05 -27.37 2.10
N ALA A 851 -15.22 -28.15 1.42
CA ALA A 851 -13.76 -27.99 1.44
C ALA A 851 -13.31 -26.60 0.97
N MET A 852 -13.95 -26.09 -0.08
CA MET A 852 -13.71 -24.73 -0.57
C MET A 852 -14.06 -23.64 0.47
N ALA A 853 -15.18 -23.79 1.19
CA ALA A 853 -15.56 -22.86 2.26
C ALA A 853 -14.50 -22.84 3.39
N LEU A 854 -13.99 -24.01 3.78
CA LEU A 854 -12.94 -24.16 4.78
C LEU A 854 -11.60 -23.54 4.34
N SER A 855 -11.28 -23.59 3.04
CA SER A 855 -10.09 -22.94 2.49
C SER A 855 -10.08 -21.43 2.77
N SER A 856 -11.19 -20.75 2.51
CA SER A 856 -11.32 -19.30 2.78
C SER A 856 -11.16 -18.97 4.26
N ILE A 857 -11.72 -19.79 5.15
CA ILE A 857 -11.56 -19.65 6.61
C ILE A 857 -10.09 -19.80 7.01
N SER A 858 -9.38 -20.76 6.43
CA SER A 858 -7.96 -20.99 6.71
C SER A 858 -7.11 -19.76 6.39
N VAL A 859 -7.30 -19.15 5.23
CA VAL A 859 -6.57 -17.95 4.81
C VAL A 859 -6.82 -16.78 5.75
N VAL A 860 -8.08 -16.52 6.11
CA VAL A 860 -8.40 -15.40 7.01
C VAL A 860 -7.86 -15.66 8.42
N SER A 861 -8.02 -16.91 8.94
CA SER A 861 -7.52 -17.27 10.25
C SER A 861 -5.99 -17.15 10.33
N ASN A 862 -5.27 -17.54 9.28
CA ASN A 862 -3.82 -17.37 9.20
C ASN A 862 -3.40 -15.89 9.20
N SER A 863 -4.14 -15.03 8.50
CA SER A 863 -3.92 -13.58 8.53
C SER A 863 -4.14 -12.99 9.93
N LEU A 864 -5.17 -13.45 10.65
CA LEU A 864 -5.47 -12.98 12.01
C LEU A 864 -4.38 -13.33 13.03
N LEU A 865 -3.51 -14.31 12.76
CA LEU A 865 -2.35 -14.60 13.62
C LEU A 865 -1.35 -13.44 13.69
N LEU A 866 -1.36 -12.52 12.71
CA LEU A 866 -0.57 -11.27 12.77
C LEU A 866 -0.97 -10.36 13.94
N ARG A 867 -2.17 -10.49 14.49
CA ARG A 867 -2.56 -9.76 15.72
C ARG A 867 -1.66 -10.05 16.92
N GLY A 868 -1.10 -11.26 16.95
CA GLY A 868 -0.15 -11.68 17.97
C GLY A 868 1.29 -11.21 17.73
N TYR A 869 1.54 -10.40 16.71
CA TYR A 869 2.87 -9.83 16.45
C TYR A 869 3.29 -8.92 17.60
N LYS A 870 4.53 -9.11 18.05
CA LYS A 870 5.21 -8.23 19.00
C LYS A 870 6.64 -7.98 18.49
N PRO A 871 7.10 -6.72 18.42
CA PRO A 871 8.46 -6.40 17.98
C PRO A 871 9.52 -7.21 18.73
N GLY A 872 10.47 -7.79 18.00
CA GLY A 872 11.57 -8.55 18.56
C GLY A 872 11.23 -9.94 19.15
N LYS A 873 9.97 -10.39 19.09
CA LYS A 873 9.57 -11.72 19.60
C LYS A 873 9.07 -12.61 18.47
N LYS A 874 9.64 -13.81 18.34
CA LYS A 874 9.13 -14.82 17.41
C LYS A 874 7.77 -15.34 17.88
N ASN A 875 6.75 -15.21 17.05
CA ASN A 875 5.44 -15.81 17.32
C ASN A 875 5.43 -17.28 16.84
N ILE A 876 5.72 -18.19 17.76
CA ILE A 876 5.78 -19.65 17.50
C ILE A 876 4.45 -20.16 16.93
N LEU A 877 3.32 -19.68 17.44
CA LEU A 877 2.00 -20.05 16.94
C LEU A 877 1.83 -19.67 15.47
N SER A 878 2.32 -18.50 15.08
CA SER A 878 2.28 -18.03 13.68
C SER A 878 3.13 -18.88 12.73
N THR A 879 4.13 -19.59 13.26
CA THR A 879 5.01 -20.47 12.46
C THR A 879 4.45 -21.89 12.39
N ILE A 880 3.89 -22.43 13.49
CA ILE A 880 3.42 -23.81 13.57
C ILE A 880 1.99 -23.96 13.02
N ALA A 881 1.11 -22.98 13.24
CA ALA A 881 -0.29 -23.06 12.82
C ALA A 881 -0.47 -23.38 11.33
N PRO A 882 0.30 -22.82 10.38
CA PRO A 882 0.21 -23.21 8.99
C PRO A 882 0.45 -24.69 8.73
N ILE A 883 1.43 -25.28 9.42
CA ILE A 883 1.76 -26.71 9.29
C ILE A 883 0.60 -27.55 9.83
N ILE A 884 0.08 -27.22 11.01
CA ILE A 884 -1.09 -27.90 11.60
C ILE A 884 -2.29 -27.79 10.66
N MET A 885 -2.52 -26.64 10.05
CA MET A 885 -3.64 -26.42 9.11
C MET A 885 -3.51 -27.30 7.87
N VAL A 886 -2.30 -27.46 7.28
CA VAL A 886 -2.08 -28.38 6.17
C VAL A 886 -2.37 -29.82 6.57
N LEU A 887 -1.86 -30.26 7.70
CA LEU A 887 -2.05 -31.64 8.19
C LEU A 887 -3.53 -31.92 8.50
N LEU A 888 -4.19 -31.00 9.21
CA LEU A 888 -5.62 -31.12 9.54
C LEU A 888 -6.47 -31.19 8.27
N PHE A 889 -6.18 -30.32 7.31
CA PHE A 889 -6.95 -30.29 6.09
C PHE A 889 -6.71 -31.51 5.21
N SER A 890 -5.45 -31.95 5.07
CA SER A 890 -5.13 -33.17 4.33
C SER A 890 -5.83 -34.40 4.95
N PHE A 891 -5.87 -34.47 6.28
CA PHE A 891 -6.61 -35.51 7.00
C PHE A 891 -8.13 -35.40 6.74
N MET A 892 -8.72 -34.21 6.91
CA MET A 892 -10.15 -34.02 6.67
C MET A 892 -10.52 -34.32 5.21
N PHE A 893 -9.67 -33.91 4.27
CA PHE A 893 -9.91 -34.13 2.84
C PHE A 893 -9.88 -35.63 2.51
N PHE A 894 -8.94 -36.36 3.07
CA PHE A 894 -8.86 -37.82 2.94
C PHE A 894 -10.09 -38.52 3.53
N GLU A 895 -10.51 -38.12 4.76
CA GLU A 895 -11.72 -38.66 5.38
C GLU A 895 -12.99 -38.33 4.62
N PHE A 896 -13.10 -37.11 4.04
CA PHE A 896 -14.22 -36.75 3.17
C PHE A 896 -14.27 -37.63 1.91
N ALA A 897 -13.12 -37.85 1.27
CA ALA A 897 -13.05 -38.69 0.08
C ALA A 897 -13.39 -40.15 0.39
N LYS A 898 -12.91 -40.69 1.54
CA LYS A 898 -13.23 -42.03 2.01
C LYS A 898 -14.69 -42.15 2.43
N PHE A 899 -15.25 -41.20 3.16
CA PHE A 899 -16.68 -41.17 3.52
C PHE A 899 -17.56 -41.17 2.28
N SER A 900 -17.20 -40.33 1.28
CA SER A 900 -17.89 -40.23 0.01
C SER A 900 -17.87 -41.58 -0.77
N SER A 901 -16.80 -42.37 -0.65
CA SER A 901 -16.70 -43.70 -1.28
C SER A 901 -17.52 -44.78 -0.55
N GLY A 902 -17.62 -44.65 0.79
CA GLY A 902 -18.45 -45.55 1.62
C GLY A 902 -19.95 -45.45 1.34
N MET A 903 -20.38 -44.35 0.79
CA MET A 903 -21.75 -44.13 0.33
C MET A 903 -22.13 -44.99 -0.91
N LYS A 904 -21.24 -45.84 -1.44
CA LYS A 904 -21.47 -46.69 -2.58
C LYS A 904 -21.86 -48.13 -2.23
N LYS A 905 -21.89 -48.53 -0.93
CA LYS A 905 -22.30 -49.85 -0.53
C LYS A 905 -23.77 -49.94 -0.11
#